data_ad3b75337692a94b53cc5f3b79df7b32
#
_entry.id   ad3b75337692a94b53cc5f3b79df7b32
#
_cell.length_a   1.000
_cell.length_b   1.000
_cell.length_c   1.000
_cell.angle_alpha   90.00
_cell.angle_beta   90.00
_cell.angle_gamma   90.00
#
_symmetry.space_group_name_H-M   'P 1'
#
loop_
_entity.id
_entity.type
_entity.pdbx_description
1 polymer ?
#
loop_
_entity_poly.entity_id
_entity_poly.type
_entity_poly.pdbx_seq_one_letter_code
_entity_poly.pdbx_strand_id
1 'polypeptide(L)'
;MIKSSWLQRYSHITAGGWWCSGRDPLKNWQKMEWGCFKPTQPRQNKDGKYIKYEHPPSTATRVFCLRVTLQIWQQVSQRYNIPMPDNIPMPENIFITEDGEAEGFWQWIMECNISIIIFEGVKKAAAFLTQGYVAIAIPGITSDYRVVKDEFGNVTRRQLTPDLEVIVTRKRSFYICFNFENQAENMADINNAISQLSCLFQEQDCPVKVVDLPGMEKGVDEFIIAKGAANFEKIDRQSVDLEIYLAQTKPHAELTIIPALTCNQPYLEKISFPTSGLVGVKSPKGTGKTTGLQAVVNQAKSRNQAVLLITHPILLGRFLCEKIAIQWVISHEAWSIEEEPKLPINNYQLPITKSFGLCIDYIWKLNPEDWHGGIVILDLDEVEQSLWHLLKSNTCKQRRVKILIIFHELIATVLTTGGLIIGQDADLTDISLEYLQGLAGTKITPRVALNQWKPQQGWDVTFYDSPNPTPLIYQLELDLIAGRKCYVTTDSRTGSYSSETIEHYLKERLHKLRKEFPDTLVVSSHTTNTPGYAAVDFMTAINQKITDYNTVFVTPSLGTGISIDVQHFDRVYGIFQGVITDSEARQALARVWDDILRVVWCAKHGIGLIGGGSTNYKLLSHWYQENQKENLALLSPLHKIDVDLPMVYDPVHLRTSAKLSAIVNAAIRLYRQSLQYGFIADGHQVMMRSNTVQNNIIRDLRLAFFATDASDLGTRKRLIMEIVKIQKDWVQSRQKAKDVKRKIKEIKQHNQLLAAKAVANASDIDYCEYNQLLNKHSLSDEERNQMNKYLLRDMYGIEVTPMLTLRDNKGYYGQLLTHYISEYLTHESEYFHVRDQPEWDQQLYWGEGKVFLPDLRTYTLKVEAMRALGML
;
A
#
# COMPACT_ATOMS: atom_id res chain seq x y z
N MET A 1 43.88 25.26 -13.71
CA MET A 1 43.60 26.25 -14.80
C MET A 1 42.36 25.77 -15.55
N ILE A 2 41.38 26.63 -15.71
CA ILE A 2 40.18 26.32 -16.52
C ILE A 2 40.61 26.34 -17.98
N LYS A 3 40.22 25.32 -18.78
CA LYS A 3 40.55 25.29 -20.21
C LYS A 3 40.01 26.53 -20.91
N SER A 4 40.81 27.15 -21.79
CA SER A 4 40.44 28.40 -22.50
C SER A 4 39.11 28.28 -23.26
N SER A 5 38.77 27.09 -23.77
CA SER A 5 37.49 26.79 -24.42
C SER A 5 36.26 26.87 -23.46
N TRP A 6 36.47 26.71 -22.18
CA TRP A 6 35.41 26.88 -21.18
C TRP A 6 35.19 28.35 -20.85
N LEU A 7 36.26 29.15 -20.80
CA LEU A 7 36.12 30.59 -20.57
C LEU A 7 35.31 31.27 -21.67
N GLN A 8 35.44 30.84 -22.91
CA GLN A 8 34.63 31.38 -24.01
C GLN A 8 33.12 31.10 -23.84
N ARG A 9 32.77 30.02 -23.22
CA ARG A 9 31.36 29.65 -22.96
C ARG A 9 30.73 30.45 -21.84
N TYR A 10 31.50 31.12 -21.01
CA TYR A 10 31.06 32.03 -19.94
C TYR A 10 31.21 33.50 -20.31
N SER A 11 31.38 33.82 -21.60
CA SER A 11 31.55 35.19 -22.09
C SER A 11 30.36 36.13 -21.78
N HIS A 12 29.20 35.59 -21.50
CA HIS A 12 28.03 36.34 -21.07
C HIS A 12 28.11 36.84 -19.62
N ILE A 13 29.11 36.38 -18.85
CA ILE A 13 29.25 36.76 -17.45
C ILE A 13 30.22 37.95 -17.38
N THR A 14 29.69 39.15 -17.20
CA THR A 14 30.44 40.39 -17.12
C THR A 14 30.67 40.88 -15.70
N ALA A 15 29.80 40.54 -14.77
CA ALA A 15 29.85 41.00 -13.38
C ALA A 15 30.64 40.09 -12.43
N GLY A 16 31.34 39.08 -12.97
CA GLY A 16 32.08 38.10 -12.18
C GLY A 16 31.19 37.13 -11.39
N GLY A 17 31.79 36.44 -10.43
CA GLY A 17 31.16 35.43 -9.58
C GLY A 17 32.19 34.56 -8.88
N TRP A 18 31.78 33.44 -8.31
CA TRP A 18 32.70 32.48 -7.74
C TRP A 18 32.56 31.09 -8.36
N TRP A 19 33.68 30.38 -8.43
CA TRP A 19 33.80 29.03 -8.95
C TRP A 19 33.98 28.05 -7.80
N CYS A 20 33.24 26.97 -7.79
CA CYS A 20 33.35 25.88 -6.84
C CYS A 20 33.65 24.57 -7.55
N SER A 21 34.69 23.88 -7.12
CA SER A 21 35.06 22.52 -7.54
C SER A 21 35.45 21.70 -6.33
N GLY A 22 35.86 20.45 -6.51
CA GLY A 22 36.30 19.57 -5.45
C GLY A 22 37.46 18.68 -5.81
N ARG A 23 37.49 17.48 -5.24
CA ARG A 23 38.39 16.37 -5.52
C ARG A 23 37.72 15.39 -6.48
N ASP A 24 38.49 14.86 -7.43
CA ASP A 24 38.00 13.97 -8.50
C ASP A 24 38.11 12.50 -8.11
N PRO A 25 36.99 11.83 -7.79
CA PRO A 25 36.99 10.40 -7.42
C PRO A 25 37.56 9.51 -8.53
N LEU A 26 37.38 9.90 -9.80
CA LEU A 26 37.83 9.14 -10.97
C LEU A 26 39.32 9.30 -11.26
N LYS A 27 39.97 10.29 -10.63
CA LYS A 27 41.38 10.59 -10.81
C LYS A 27 42.16 10.52 -9.50
N ASN A 28 41.93 9.51 -8.73
CA ASN A 28 42.57 9.27 -7.43
C ASN A 28 42.59 10.53 -6.52
N TRP A 29 41.45 11.20 -6.43
CA TRP A 29 41.20 12.37 -5.58
C TRP A 29 42.11 13.61 -5.91
N GLN A 30 42.60 13.70 -7.13
CA GLN A 30 43.28 14.91 -7.61
C GLN A 30 42.29 16.09 -7.68
N LYS A 31 42.84 17.32 -7.81
CA LYS A 31 42.00 18.50 -8.00
C LYS A 31 41.07 18.34 -9.21
N MET A 32 39.76 18.52 -9.02
CA MET A 32 38.79 18.41 -10.09
C MET A 32 38.75 19.66 -10.94
N GLU A 33 38.83 19.52 -12.26
CA GLU A 33 38.67 20.64 -13.20
C GLU A 33 37.22 21.08 -13.36
N TRP A 34 36.26 20.12 -13.22
CA TRP A 34 34.83 20.39 -13.33
C TRP A 34 34.31 21.04 -12.03
N GLY A 35 33.29 21.89 -12.18
CA GLY A 35 32.71 22.56 -11.03
C GLY A 35 31.45 23.35 -11.41
N CYS A 36 30.96 24.17 -10.51
CA CYS A 36 29.87 25.09 -10.77
C CYS A 36 30.31 26.56 -10.60
N PHE A 37 29.79 27.41 -11.46
CA PHE A 37 29.95 28.85 -11.39
C PHE A 37 28.66 29.48 -10.84
N LYS A 38 28.78 30.35 -9.82
CA LYS A 38 27.69 31.18 -9.35
C LYS A 38 27.94 32.61 -9.77
N PRO A 39 27.22 33.10 -10.79
CA PRO A 39 27.40 34.51 -11.23
C PRO A 39 26.84 35.48 -10.19
N THR A 40 27.46 36.64 -10.07
CA THR A 40 26.96 37.74 -9.24
C THR A 40 25.58 38.20 -9.74
N GLN A 41 25.41 38.22 -11.07
CA GLN A 41 24.18 38.54 -11.77
C GLN A 41 23.70 37.31 -12.56
N PRO A 42 22.78 36.52 -12.05
CA PRO A 42 22.31 35.32 -12.75
C PRO A 42 21.39 35.70 -13.92
N ARG A 43 21.61 35.03 -15.05
CA ARG A 43 20.72 35.15 -16.24
C ARG A 43 19.40 34.44 -16.05
N GLN A 44 18.39 34.85 -16.79
CA GLN A 44 17.11 34.15 -16.87
C GLN A 44 17.11 33.09 -17.99
N ASN A 45 16.43 31.98 -17.77
CA ASN A 45 16.14 31.01 -18.81
C ASN A 45 14.97 31.50 -19.69
N LYS A 46 14.57 30.69 -20.68
CA LYS A 46 13.46 31.01 -21.60
C LYS A 46 12.10 31.20 -20.90
N ASP A 47 11.97 30.64 -19.71
CA ASP A 47 10.74 30.69 -18.89
C ASP A 47 10.80 31.80 -17.83
N GLY A 48 11.79 32.70 -17.91
CA GLY A 48 11.97 33.82 -16.97
C GLY A 48 12.58 33.42 -15.61
N LYS A 49 12.98 32.17 -15.41
CA LYS A 49 13.55 31.66 -14.15
C LYS A 49 15.05 31.94 -14.10
N TYR A 50 15.54 32.49 -12.96
CA TYR A 50 16.98 32.77 -12.77
C TYR A 50 17.79 31.49 -12.65
N ILE A 51 18.90 31.42 -13.44
CA ILE A 51 19.91 30.34 -13.38
C ILE A 51 20.97 30.74 -12.36
N LYS A 52 20.80 30.29 -11.12
CA LYS A 52 21.66 30.66 -9.98
C LYS A 52 23.03 29.99 -10.01
N TYR A 53 23.16 28.82 -10.64
CA TYR A 53 24.40 28.04 -10.76
C TYR A 53 24.54 27.54 -12.19
N GLU A 54 25.72 27.71 -12.76
CA GLU A 54 26.04 27.28 -14.12
C GLU A 54 27.16 26.25 -14.10
N HIS A 55 26.92 25.11 -14.75
CA HIS A 55 27.91 24.07 -14.96
C HIS A 55 28.53 24.17 -16.36
N PRO A 56 29.74 23.60 -16.59
CA PRO A 56 30.33 23.59 -17.91
C PRO A 56 29.38 22.93 -18.92
N PRO A 57 28.96 23.66 -19.98
CA PRO A 57 27.99 23.16 -20.93
C PRO A 57 28.51 21.93 -21.69
N SER A 58 27.61 21.00 -22.03
CA SER A 58 27.93 19.75 -22.71
C SER A 58 28.89 18.82 -21.95
N THR A 59 28.99 18.98 -20.64
CA THR A 59 29.75 18.08 -19.78
C THR A 59 28.79 17.28 -18.90
N ALA A 60 29.15 16.05 -18.58
CA ALA A 60 28.39 15.25 -17.63
C ALA A 60 28.44 15.90 -16.24
N THR A 61 27.33 15.85 -15.51
CA THR A 61 27.29 16.29 -14.11
C THR A 61 28.16 15.40 -13.25
N ARG A 62 28.85 15.99 -12.26
CA ARG A 62 29.77 15.34 -11.34
C ARG A 62 29.39 15.61 -9.90
N VAL A 63 29.86 14.80 -8.97
CA VAL A 63 29.62 14.94 -7.53
C VAL A 63 30.64 15.90 -6.93
N PHE A 64 30.22 16.72 -5.98
CA PHE A 64 31.12 17.64 -5.26
C PHE A 64 31.68 16.96 -4.00
N CYS A 65 32.90 16.47 -4.09
CA CYS A 65 33.71 16.07 -2.95
C CYS A 65 34.64 17.26 -2.61
N LEU A 66 34.17 18.13 -1.73
CA LEU A 66 34.83 19.41 -1.48
C LEU A 66 36.24 19.26 -0.88
N ARG A 67 37.09 20.25 -1.13
CA ARG A 67 38.39 20.37 -0.47
C ARG A 67 38.21 20.81 0.96
N VAL A 68 38.94 20.24 1.89
CA VAL A 68 38.82 20.51 3.32
C VAL A 68 40.15 20.99 3.89
N THR A 69 40.08 21.81 4.94
CA THR A 69 41.23 22.21 5.74
C THR A 69 41.58 21.14 6.78
N LEU A 70 42.81 21.21 7.31
CA LEU A 70 43.23 20.31 8.39
C LEU A 70 42.29 20.41 9.62
N GLN A 71 41.82 21.63 9.93
CA GLN A 71 40.86 21.83 11.03
C GLN A 71 39.54 21.07 10.82
N ILE A 72 38.99 21.10 9.61
CA ILE A 72 37.79 20.33 9.29
C ILE A 72 38.07 18.82 9.42
N TRP A 73 39.20 18.35 8.94
CA TRP A 73 39.58 16.92 9.09
C TRP A 73 39.64 16.50 10.55
N GLN A 74 40.27 17.32 11.41
CA GLN A 74 40.33 17.09 12.86
C GLN A 74 38.95 17.01 13.47
N GLN A 75 38.03 17.90 13.09
CA GLN A 75 36.63 17.87 13.57
C GLN A 75 35.90 16.58 13.15
N VAL A 76 36.12 16.13 11.90
CA VAL A 76 35.56 14.87 11.40
C VAL A 76 36.16 13.69 12.18
N SER A 77 37.49 13.66 12.36
CA SER A 77 38.15 12.62 13.15
C SER A 77 37.59 12.50 14.58
N GLN A 78 37.39 13.63 15.24
CA GLN A 78 36.80 13.70 16.58
C GLN A 78 35.34 13.22 16.61
N ARG A 79 34.52 13.65 15.64
CA ARG A 79 33.08 13.29 15.55
C ARG A 79 32.89 11.78 15.39
N TYR A 80 33.66 11.16 14.50
CA TYR A 80 33.54 9.73 14.21
C TYR A 80 34.44 8.86 15.12
N ASN A 81 35.22 9.47 15.99
CA ASN A 81 36.17 8.81 16.87
C ASN A 81 37.13 7.87 16.10
N ILE A 82 37.62 8.35 14.96
CA ILE A 82 38.58 7.65 14.10
C ILE A 82 39.86 8.48 14.02
N PRO A 83 41.00 7.92 14.40
CA PRO A 83 42.28 8.66 14.43
C PRO A 83 42.67 9.12 13.01
N MET A 84 43.28 10.25 12.93
CA MET A 84 43.92 10.73 11.68
C MET A 84 45.14 9.85 11.31
N PRO A 85 45.58 9.88 10.04
CA PRO A 85 46.53 8.93 9.47
C PRO A 85 47.91 8.78 10.11
N ASP A 86 48.33 9.61 11.04
CA ASP A 86 49.65 9.55 11.70
C ASP A 86 50.01 8.20 12.33
N ASN A 87 49.03 7.31 12.54
CA ASN A 87 49.18 5.97 13.09
C ASN A 87 48.96 4.84 12.08
N ILE A 88 48.69 5.14 10.83
CA ILE A 88 48.51 4.15 9.76
C ILE A 88 49.72 4.31 8.84
N PRO A 89 50.39 3.23 8.35
CA PRO A 89 51.43 3.37 7.32
C PRO A 89 50.79 3.85 6.03
N MET A 90 50.59 5.18 5.91
CA MET A 90 50.17 5.85 4.73
C MET A 90 51.40 6.19 3.88
N PRO A 91 51.28 6.13 2.55
CA PRO A 91 52.36 6.70 1.72
C PRO A 91 52.53 8.13 2.15
N GLU A 92 53.78 8.48 2.39
CA GLU A 92 54.32 9.74 2.80
C GLU A 92 53.49 10.94 2.31
N ASN A 93 53.08 11.84 3.25
CA ASN A 93 52.67 13.21 2.98
C ASN A 93 51.17 13.51 3.18
N ILE A 94 50.83 13.98 4.39
CA ILE A 94 49.78 14.98 4.54
C ILE A 94 50.39 16.30 4.03
N PHE A 95 50.15 16.69 2.79
CA PHE A 95 50.57 18.00 2.29
C PHE A 95 49.44 19.01 2.61
N ILE A 96 49.81 20.02 3.37
CA ILE A 96 49.03 21.25 3.48
C ILE A 96 49.45 22.12 2.31
N THR A 97 48.51 22.40 1.39
CA THR A 97 48.76 23.30 0.27
C THR A 97 48.89 24.74 0.77
N GLU A 98 49.43 25.63 -0.07
CA GLU A 98 49.55 27.06 0.24
C GLU A 98 48.19 27.69 0.66
N ASP A 99 47.08 27.14 0.19
CA ASP A 99 45.72 27.55 0.53
C ASP A 99 45.18 26.91 1.84
N GLY A 100 46.01 26.18 2.62
CA GLY A 100 45.63 25.51 3.86
C GLY A 100 44.79 24.24 3.66
N GLU A 101 44.69 23.69 2.44
CA GLU A 101 43.98 22.47 2.13
C GLU A 101 44.75 21.22 2.64
N ALA A 102 44.06 20.26 3.22
CA ALA A 102 44.62 18.98 3.60
C ALA A 102 44.36 17.93 2.51
N GLU A 103 45.44 17.38 1.94
CA GLU A 103 45.34 16.30 0.95
C GLU A 103 45.21 14.94 1.65
N GLY A 104 44.51 13.98 1.03
CA GLY A 104 44.32 12.64 1.58
C GLY A 104 43.02 12.44 2.34
N PHE A 105 42.25 13.50 2.59
CA PHE A 105 41.00 13.41 3.35
C PHE A 105 40.01 12.39 2.77
N TRP A 106 39.72 12.44 1.47
CA TRP A 106 38.77 11.54 0.83
C TRP A 106 39.27 10.11 0.74
N GLN A 107 40.58 9.87 0.56
CA GLN A 107 41.18 8.54 0.65
C GLN A 107 40.93 7.92 2.03
N TRP A 108 41.23 8.70 3.09
CA TRP A 108 41.01 8.28 4.47
C TRP A 108 39.52 7.96 4.74
N ILE A 109 38.57 8.78 4.23
CA ILE A 109 37.15 8.51 4.32
C ILE A 109 36.77 7.16 3.66
N MET A 110 37.39 6.89 2.49
CA MET A 110 37.14 5.62 1.79
C MET A 110 37.71 4.42 2.54
N GLU A 111 38.94 4.51 3.02
CA GLU A 111 39.61 3.43 3.74
C GLU A 111 38.96 3.11 5.09
N CYS A 112 38.59 4.12 5.85
CA CYS A 112 37.93 3.98 7.13
C CYS A 112 36.44 3.66 7.03
N ASN A 113 35.90 3.55 5.81
CA ASN A 113 34.49 3.26 5.54
C ASN A 113 33.50 4.18 6.31
N ILE A 114 33.84 5.47 6.43
CA ILE A 114 33.03 6.45 7.16
C ILE A 114 31.71 6.69 6.42
N SER A 115 30.63 6.86 7.14
CA SER A 115 29.31 7.17 6.57
C SER A 115 29.29 8.54 5.93
N ILE A 116 28.51 8.69 4.85
CA ILE A 116 28.47 9.90 4.04
C ILE A 116 27.04 10.45 3.97
N ILE A 117 26.89 11.76 4.14
CA ILE A 117 25.63 12.47 3.94
C ILE A 117 25.62 13.09 2.55
N ILE A 118 24.52 12.92 1.82
CA ILE A 118 24.33 13.43 0.45
C ILE A 118 23.32 14.58 0.48
N PHE A 119 23.75 15.72 -0.09
CA PHE A 119 22.94 16.92 -0.20
C PHE A 119 22.71 17.33 -1.66
N GLU A 120 21.60 18.02 -1.89
CA GLU A 120 21.42 18.80 -3.11
C GLU A 120 22.09 20.19 -2.92
N GLY A 121 23.12 20.42 -3.71
CA GLY A 121 23.81 21.71 -3.76
C GLY A 121 25.02 21.84 -2.84
N VAL A 122 26.08 22.38 -3.41
CA VAL A 122 27.44 22.43 -2.84
C VAL A 122 27.55 23.21 -1.51
N LYS A 123 26.75 24.25 -1.31
CA LYS A 123 26.78 25.05 -0.09
C LYS A 123 26.40 24.27 1.15
N LYS A 124 25.43 23.36 1.01
CA LYS A 124 24.94 22.52 2.11
C LYS A 124 26.01 21.52 2.54
N ALA A 125 26.65 20.84 1.58
CA ALA A 125 27.75 19.95 1.89
C ALA A 125 28.92 20.71 2.56
N ALA A 126 29.23 21.94 2.09
CA ALA A 126 30.23 22.77 2.74
C ALA A 126 29.87 23.12 4.19
N ALA A 127 28.64 23.54 4.45
CA ALA A 127 28.17 23.86 5.79
C ALA A 127 28.30 22.67 6.74
N PHE A 128 28.05 21.43 6.25
CA PHE A 128 28.15 20.22 7.05
C PHE A 128 29.57 19.77 7.31
N LEU A 129 30.45 19.90 6.33
CA LEU A 129 31.85 19.62 6.53
C LEU A 129 32.43 20.52 7.62
N THR A 130 32.03 21.81 7.70
CA THR A 130 32.47 22.73 8.77
C THR A 130 31.89 22.35 10.15
N GLN A 131 30.91 21.51 10.22
CA GLN A 131 30.36 20.95 11.48
C GLN A 131 30.94 19.56 11.81
N GLY A 132 31.94 19.10 11.06
CA GLY A 132 32.60 17.82 11.26
C GLY A 132 31.82 16.62 10.72
N TYR A 133 30.82 16.79 9.86
CA TYR A 133 30.16 15.69 9.14
C TYR A 133 30.85 15.41 7.81
N VAL A 134 30.86 14.14 7.37
CA VAL A 134 31.32 13.79 6.03
C VAL A 134 30.17 13.99 5.05
N ALA A 135 30.30 14.97 4.16
CA ALA A 135 29.24 15.40 3.28
C ALA A 135 29.72 15.55 1.84
N ILE A 136 28.90 15.07 0.90
CA ILE A 136 29.05 15.31 -0.54
C ILE A 136 27.80 15.99 -1.09
N ALA A 137 27.93 16.65 -2.25
CA ALA A 137 26.79 17.27 -2.92
C ALA A 137 26.63 16.79 -4.35
N ILE A 138 25.36 16.66 -4.76
CA ILE A 138 24.94 16.48 -6.14
C ILE A 138 24.39 17.81 -6.68
N PRO A 139 24.55 18.10 -8.00
CA PRO A 139 24.08 19.36 -8.60
C PRO A 139 22.56 19.55 -8.60
N GLY A 140 21.80 18.49 -8.54
CA GLY A 140 20.34 18.48 -8.47
C GLY A 140 19.84 17.08 -8.16
N ILE A 141 18.61 16.95 -7.64
CA ILE A 141 18.03 15.70 -7.11
C ILE A 141 18.02 14.51 -8.09
N THR A 142 18.19 14.75 -9.39
CA THR A 142 18.23 13.72 -10.44
C THR A 142 19.58 13.63 -11.12
N SER A 143 20.63 14.25 -10.57
CA SER A 143 21.96 14.33 -11.19
C SER A 143 22.89 13.18 -10.78
N ASP A 144 22.45 12.31 -9.93
CA ASP A 144 23.15 11.23 -9.23
C ASP A 144 23.14 9.90 -10.00
N TYR A 145 22.28 9.75 -10.98
CA TYR A 145 22.19 8.55 -11.82
C TYR A 145 22.12 8.88 -13.32
N ARG A 146 22.39 7.86 -14.13
CA ARG A 146 22.23 7.88 -15.58
C ARG A 146 21.09 6.98 -15.97
N VAL A 147 20.35 7.41 -16.98
CA VAL A 147 19.23 6.66 -17.55
C VAL A 147 19.70 6.03 -18.86
N VAL A 148 19.67 4.71 -18.94
CA VAL A 148 19.89 3.96 -20.18
C VAL A 148 18.54 3.77 -20.84
N LYS A 149 18.45 4.11 -22.11
CA LYS A 149 17.23 3.99 -22.92
C LYS A 149 17.46 2.99 -24.05
N ASP A 150 16.39 2.30 -24.45
CA ASP A 150 16.38 1.47 -25.65
C ASP A 150 16.31 2.31 -26.95
N GLU A 151 16.28 1.64 -28.08
CA GLU A 151 16.15 2.24 -29.41
C GLU A 151 14.86 3.05 -29.59
N PHE A 152 13.84 2.75 -28.79
CA PHE A 152 12.53 3.42 -28.80
C PHE A 152 12.43 4.56 -27.78
N GLY A 153 13.51 4.84 -27.01
CA GLY A 153 13.57 5.89 -26.00
C GLY A 153 13.00 5.51 -24.63
N ASN A 154 12.62 4.25 -24.42
CA ASN A 154 12.17 3.78 -23.12
C ASN A 154 13.33 3.56 -22.15
N VAL A 155 13.09 3.86 -20.86
CA VAL A 155 14.08 3.65 -19.80
C VAL A 155 14.19 2.16 -19.49
N THR A 156 15.33 1.56 -19.86
CA THR A 156 15.60 0.14 -19.59
C THR A 156 16.35 -0.06 -18.28
N ARG A 157 17.21 0.87 -17.88
CA ARG A 157 18.01 0.76 -16.67
C ARG A 157 18.37 2.15 -16.13
N ARG A 158 18.54 2.23 -14.81
CA ARG A 158 19.24 3.32 -14.13
C ARG A 158 20.53 2.79 -13.54
N GLN A 159 21.57 3.61 -13.55
CA GLN A 159 22.88 3.27 -12.98
C GLN A 159 23.47 4.51 -12.32
N LEU A 160 24.27 4.32 -11.27
CA LEU A 160 24.94 5.39 -10.59
C LEU A 160 25.85 6.19 -11.56
N THR A 161 26.10 7.45 -11.25
CA THR A 161 27.15 8.18 -11.94
C THR A 161 28.53 7.57 -11.64
N PRO A 162 29.50 7.63 -12.54
CA PRO A 162 30.83 7.05 -12.29
C PRO A 162 31.47 7.54 -10.99
N ASP A 163 31.23 8.79 -10.60
CA ASP A 163 31.72 9.34 -9.32
C ASP A 163 31.14 8.59 -8.13
N LEU A 164 29.83 8.32 -8.15
CA LEU A 164 29.17 7.59 -7.08
C LEU A 164 29.54 6.10 -7.09
N GLU A 165 29.78 5.50 -8.25
CA GLU A 165 30.26 4.12 -8.32
C GLU A 165 31.59 3.91 -7.57
N VAL A 166 32.48 4.91 -7.56
CA VAL A 166 33.72 4.88 -6.78
C VAL A 166 33.46 5.07 -5.28
N ILE A 167 32.49 5.93 -4.93
CA ILE A 167 32.19 6.29 -3.53
C ILE A 167 31.35 5.21 -2.83
N VAL A 168 30.45 4.57 -3.58
CA VAL A 168 29.53 3.54 -3.07
C VAL A 168 30.26 2.22 -2.91
N THR A 169 30.89 2.04 -1.77
CA THR A 169 31.56 0.80 -1.39
C THR A 169 30.69 -0.04 -0.47
N ARG A 170 30.79 -1.37 -0.59
CA ARG A 170 29.98 -2.34 0.13
C ARG A 170 29.89 -2.05 1.63
N LYS A 171 28.67 -2.04 2.18
CA LYS A 171 28.34 -1.81 3.60
C LYS A 171 28.61 -0.39 4.11
N ARG A 172 28.96 0.56 3.27
CA ARG A 172 28.99 1.96 3.68
C ARG A 172 27.57 2.46 3.93
N SER A 173 27.38 3.14 5.05
CA SER A 173 26.10 3.78 5.35
C SER A 173 26.01 5.14 4.67
N PHE A 174 24.89 5.40 4.01
CA PHE A 174 24.59 6.70 3.41
C PHE A 174 23.39 7.35 4.10
N TYR A 175 23.45 8.66 4.22
CA TYR A 175 22.34 9.49 4.67
C TYR A 175 21.96 10.42 3.53
N ILE A 176 20.69 10.49 3.19
CA ILE A 176 20.19 11.44 2.17
C ILE A 176 19.43 12.54 2.88
N CYS A 177 19.83 13.79 2.65
CA CYS A 177 19.17 14.97 3.20
C CYS A 177 18.93 15.97 2.07
N PHE A 178 17.74 15.93 1.48
CA PHE A 178 17.32 16.84 0.43
C PHE A 178 16.50 18.00 1.00
N ASN A 179 16.12 18.93 0.14
CA ASN A 179 15.39 20.14 0.55
C ASN A 179 13.98 19.79 1.05
N PHE A 180 13.49 20.61 1.96
CA PHE A 180 12.06 20.67 2.25
C PHE A 180 11.35 21.56 1.20
N GLU A 181 10.22 21.12 0.69
CA GLU A 181 9.39 21.88 -0.25
C GLU A 181 7.93 21.91 0.24
N ASN A 182 7.35 23.10 0.25
CA ASN A 182 5.96 23.28 0.69
C ASN A 182 4.92 22.83 -0.34
N GLN A 183 5.32 22.70 -1.61
CA GLN A 183 4.44 22.27 -2.70
C GLN A 183 4.48 20.75 -2.82
N ALA A 184 3.33 20.11 -2.73
CA ALA A 184 3.21 18.65 -2.77
C ALA A 184 3.83 18.02 -4.03
N GLU A 185 3.70 18.66 -5.20
CA GLU A 185 4.31 18.19 -6.45
C GLU A 185 5.84 18.15 -6.36
N ASN A 186 6.44 19.21 -5.82
CA ASN A 186 7.89 19.29 -5.65
C ASN A 186 8.41 18.30 -4.61
N MET A 187 7.65 18.06 -3.52
CA MET A 187 7.97 17.02 -2.54
C MET A 187 7.86 15.62 -3.15
N ALA A 188 6.88 15.36 -4.00
CA ALA A 188 6.77 14.09 -4.71
C ALA A 188 8.00 13.81 -5.61
N ASP A 189 8.53 14.83 -6.28
CA ASP A 189 9.75 14.71 -7.08
C ASP A 189 10.98 14.41 -6.20
N ILE A 190 11.09 15.05 -5.03
CA ILE A 190 12.13 14.78 -4.04
C ILE A 190 12.02 13.34 -3.51
N ASN A 191 10.84 12.90 -3.12
CA ASN A 191 10.59 11.55 -2.63
C ASN A 191 10.93 10.49 -3.68
N ASN A 192 10.58 10.74 -4.94
CA ASN A 192 10.96 9.89 -6.07
C ASN A 192 12.48 9.84 -6.27
N ALA A 193 13.17 10.97 -6.17
CA ALA A 193 14.61 11.04 -6.31
C ALA A 193 15.32 10.28 -5.17
N ILE A 194 14.91 10.48 -3.93
CA ILE A 194 15.40 9.73 -2.76
C ILE A 194 15.22 8.22 -2.97
N SER A 195 14.01 7.81 -3.38
CA SER A 195 13.71 6.40 -3.63
C SER A 195 14.63 5.78 -4.70
N GLN A 196 14.82 6.49 -5.81
CA GLN A 196 15.62 5.98 -6.93
C GLN A 196 17.11 5.88 -6.58
N LEU A 197 17.68 6.91 -5.97
CA LEU A 197 19.07 6.90 -5.51
C LEU A 197 19.30 5.80 -4.47
N SER A 198 18.41 5.69 -3.52
CA SER A 198 18.51 4.70 -2.44
C SER A 198 18.43 3.28 -2.95
N CYS A 199 17.59 2.98 -3.94
CA CYS A 199 17.54 1.66 -4.57
C CYS A 199 18.89 1.28 -5.19
N LEU A 200 19.54 2.22 -5.89
CA LEU A 200 20.85 1.98 -6.50
C LEU A 200 21.96 1.73 -5.45
N PHE A 201 21.86 2.36 -4.27
CA PHE A 201 22.78 2.09 -3.16
C PHE A 201 22.52 0.74 -2.50
N GLN A 202 21.26 0.36 -2.33
CA GLN A 202 20.90 -0.95 -1.78
C GLN A 202 21.30 -2.09 -2.71
N GLU A 203 21.28 -1.91 -4.04
CA GLU A 203 21.81 -2.88 -5.00
C GLU A 203 23.32 -3.16 -4.78
N GLN A 204 24.03 -2.23 -4.13
CA GLN A 204 25.44 -2.37 -3.75
C GLN A 204 25.64 -2.77 -2.28
N ASP A 205 24.63 -3.32 -1.62
CA ASP A 205 24.63 -3.69 -0.19
C ASP A 205 24.93 -2.50 0.76
N CYS A 206 24.59 -1.28 0.40
CA CYS A 206 24.81 -0.08 1.22
C CYS A 206 23.52 0.29 1.97
N PRO A 207 23.55 0.35 3.32
CA PRO A 207 22.38 0.84 4.09
C PRO A 207 22.15 2.34 3.82
N VAL A 208 20.89 2.71 3.67
CA VAL A 208 20.48 4.11 3.44
C VAL A 208 19.51 4.55 4.52
N LYS A 209 19.76 5.75 5.07
CA LYS A 209 18.83 6.46 5.94
C LYS A 209 18.46 7.80 5.32
N VAL A 210 17.30 8.30 5.64
CA VAL A 210 16.82 9.60 5.20
C VAL A 210 16.74 10.54 6.41
N VAL A 211 17.34 11.71 6.23
CA VAL A 211 17.25 12.81 7.20
C VAL A 211 16.16 13.75 6.70
N ASP A 212 15.02 13.72 7.36
CA ASP A 212 13.86 14.52 7.00
C ASP A 212 13.89 15.87 7.73
N LEU A 213 13.83 16.96 6.97
CA LEU A 213 13.81 18.31 7.53
C LEU A 213 12.38 18.65 7.98
N PRO A 214 12.18 19.15 9.22
CA PRO A 214 10.84 19.35 9.78
C PRO A 214 10.04 20.50 9.15
N GLY A 215 10.67 21.25 8.23
CA GLY A 215 9.99 22.29 7.48
C GLY A 215 10.21 23.70 7.99
N MET A 216 9.63 24.66 7.30
CA MET A 216 9.78 26.11 7.23
C MET A 216 11.08 26.52 6.52
N GLU A 217 12.24 26.06 6.96
CA GLU A 217 13.51 26.29 6.29
C GLU A 217 13.65 25.34 5.10
N LYS A 218 13.91 25.92 3.91
CA LYS A 218 13.97 25.15 2.65
C LYS A 218 15.16 24.20 2.59
N GLY A 219 16.31 24.66 3.07
CA GLY A 219 17.57 23.92 3.05
C GLY A 219 18.14 23.72 4.42
N VAL A 220 18.99 22.73 4.54
CA VAL A 220 19.68 22.41 5.80
C VAL A 220 20.64 23.51 6.24
N ASP A 221 21.24 24.26 5.32
CA ASP A 221 22.07 25.43 5.58
C ASP A 221 21.24 26.56 6.25
N GLU A 222 20.05 26.82 5.75
CA GLU A 222 19.09 27.75 6.36
C GLU A 222 18.62 27.24 7.74
N PHE A 223 18.35 25.94 7.87
CA PHE A 223 17.98 25.32 9.14
C PHE A 223 19.06 25.47 10.22
N ILE A 224 20.32 25.22 9.88
CA ILE A 224 21.43 25.38 10.85
C ILE A 224 21.58 26.83 11.28
N ILE A 225 21.43 27.78 10.36
CA ILE A 225 21.49 29.20 10.67
C ILE A 225 20.33 29.61 11.61
N ALA A 226 19.13 29.13 11.33
CA ALA A 226 17.93 29.52 12.09
C ALA A 226 17.78 28.80 13.44
N LYS A 227 18.16 27.52 13.52
CA LYS A 227 17.91 26.65 14.69
C LYS A 227 19.18 26.17 15.41
N GLY A 228 20.35 26.30 14.78
CA GLY A 228 21.64 25.88 15.31
C GLY A 228 21.99 24.40 15.04
N ALA A 229 23.29 24.10 15.05
CA ALA A 229 23.84 22.77 14.77
C ALA A 229 23.36 21.69 15.77
N ALA A 230 23.15 22.04 17.03
CA ALA A 230 22.67 21.11 18.04
C ALA A 230 21.24 20.57 17.77
N ASN A 231 20.40 21.36 17.11
CA ASN A 231 19.06 20.90 16.70
C ASN A 231 19.15 19.97 15.48
N PHE A 232 20.11 20.19 14.60
CA PHE A 232 20.34 19.23 13.51
C PHE A 232 20.83 17.86 14.03
N GLU A 233 21.68 17.84 15.06
CA GLU A 233 22.07 16.54 15.67
C GLU A 233 20.87 15.72 16.19
N LYS A 234 19.82 16.39 16.65
CA LYS A 234 18.58 15.70 17.05
C LYS A 234 17.88 15.08 15.83
N ILE A 235 17.80 15.83 14.72
CA ILE A 235 17.18 15.35 13.47
C ILE A 235 18.02 14.20 12.86
N ASP A 236 19.34 14.31 12.87
CA ASP A 236 20.23 13.27 12.39
C ASP A 236 20.05 11.97 13.20
N ARG A 237 19.94 12.07 14.53
CA ARG A 237 19.63 10.92 15.41
C ARG A 237 18.24 10.34 15.15
N GLN A 238 17.32 11.12 14.64
CA GLN A 238 15.95 10.74 14.26
C GLN A 238 15.87 10.30 12.80
N SER A 239 17.00 10.22 12.07
CA SER A 239 17.03 9.72 10.71
C SER A 239 16.35 8.35 10.62
N VAL A 240 15.46 8.21 9.66
CA VAL A 240 14.67 7.00 9.48
C VAL A 240 15.29 6.08 8.44
N ASP A 241 15.18 4.79 8.65
CA ASP A 241 15.56 3.83 7.62
C ASP A 241 14.72 4.07 6.35
N LEU A 242 15.34 3.87 5.19
CA LEU A 242 14.68 4.11 3.89
C LEU A 242 13.31 3.45 3.79
N GLU A 243 13.17 2.22 4.28
CA GLU A 243 11.89 1.49 4.23
C GLU A 243 10.79 2.21 5.01
N ILE A 244 11.14 2.81 6.16
CA ILE A 244 10.21 3.60 6.97
C ILE A 244 9.85 4.90 6.24
N TYR A 245 10.84 5.60 5.71
CA TYR A 245 10.62 6.83 4.94
C TYR A 245 9.70 6.61 3.75
N LEU A 246 9.94 5.56 2.96
CA LEU A 246 9.09 5.22 1.82
C LEU A 246 7.66 4.80 2.22
N ALA A 247 7.51 4.20 3.40
CA ALA A 247 6.19 3.89 3.93
C ALA A 247 5.42 5.15 4.39
N GLN A 248 6.15 6.17 4.85
CA GLN A 248 5.59 7.47 5.22
C GLN A 248 5.16 8.28 3.98
N THR A 249 5.93 8.18 2.91
CA THR A 249 5.77 8.99 1.70
C THR A 249 5.09 8.23 0.58
N LYS A 250 3.96 7.55 0.87
CA LYS A 250 3.18 6.84 -0.16
C LYS A 250 2.78 7.80 -1.28
N PRO A 251 3.06 7.46 -2.55
CA PRO A 251 2.69 8.32 -3.67
C PRO A 251 1.16 8.48 -3.74
N HIS A 252 0.71 9.70 -3.93
CA HIS A 252 -0.70 10.07 -4.08
C HIS A 252 -1.63 9.81 -2.88
N ALA A 253 -1.10 9.44 -1.70
CA ALA A 253 -1.90 9.19 -0.49
C ALA A 253 -2.20 10.46 0.32
N GLU A 254 -1.97 11.64 -0.24
CA GLU A 254 -2.14 12.93 0.44
C GLU A 254 -3.45 13.60 0.06
N LEU A 255 -3.98 14.40 0.99
CA LEU A 255 -5.05 15.34 0.75
C LEU A 255 -4.43 16.74 0.73
N THR A 256 -4.18 17.28 -0.48
CA THR A 256 -3.52 18.57 -0.68
C THR A 256 -4.50 19.70 -0.93
N ILE A 257 -5.76 19.38 -1.21
CA ILE A 257 -6.82 20.36 -1.36
C ILE A 257 -7.00 21.12 -0.06
N ILE A 258 -6.89 22.45 -0.11
CA ILE A 258 -7.01 23.32 1.07
C ILE A 258 -8.39 23.13 1.70
N PRO A 259 -8.46 22.69 2.98
CA PRO A 259 -9.74 22.46 3.63
C PRO A 259 -10.52 23.77 3.81
N ALA A 260 -11.79 23.76 3.48
CA ALA A 260 -12.71 24.86 3.77
C ALA A 260 -13.08 24.91 5.27
N LEU A 261 -12.96 23.76 5.95
CA LEU A 261 -13.17 23.63 7.39
C LEU A 261 -12.10 22.70 7.95
N THR A 262 -11.39 23.16 8.99
CA THR A 262 -10.49 22.31 9.79
C THR A 262 -10.98 22.32 11.23
N CYS A 263 -11.14 21.14 11.81
CA CYS A 263 -11.51 20.96 13.22
C CYS A 263 -10.60 19.89 13.89
N ASN A 264 -10.65 19.84 15.21
CA ASN A 264 -9.94 18.86 16.02
C ASN A 264 -10.88 18.41 17.16
N GLN A 265 -11.84 17.55 16.82
CA GLN A 265 -12.90 17.15 17.74
C GLN A 265 -13.13 15.65 17.70
N PRO A 266 -13.36 14.98 18.84
CA PRO A 266 -13.64 13.56 18.90
C PRO A 266 -14.96 13.19 18.20
N TYR A 267 -15.90 14.15 18.09
CA TYR A 267 -17.18 13.99 17.40
C TYR A 267 -17.44 15.16 16.45
N LEU A 268 -17.82 14.84 15.21
CA LEU A 268 -18.21 15.81 14.19
C LEU A 268 -19.68 16.23 14.37
N GLU A 269 -20.02 16.90 15.46
CA GLU A 269 -21.42 17.21 15.79
C GLU A 269 -22.11 18.16 14.81
N LYS A 270 -21.38 19.03 14.10
CA LYS A 270 -22.00 20.04 13.22
C LYS A 270 -21.13 20.43 12.02
N ILE A 271 -21.04 19.55 11.02
CA ILE A 271 -20.60 20.01 9.70
C ILE A 271 -21.81 20.60 8.98
N SER A 272 -21.73 21.86 8.64
CA SER A 272 -22.71 22.48 7.74
C SER A 272 -22.38 22.07 6.29
N PHE A 273 -23.18 21.20 5.72
CA PHE A 273 -23.06 20.82 4.33
C PHE A 273 -23.68 21.91 3.42
N PRO A 274 -23.05 22.23 2.28
CA PRO A 274 -23.67 23.10 1.27
C PRO A 274 -24.90 22.42 0.65
N THR A 275 -25.70 23.19 -0.06
CA THR A 275 -26.88 22.65 -0.74
C THR A 275 -26.58 22.02 -2.09
N SER A 276 -25.40 22.26 -2.63
CA SER A 276 -24.94 21.74 -3.94
C SER A 276 -23.43 21.64 -4.02
N GLY A 277 -22.92 20.88 -4.97
CA GLY A 277 -21.51 20.75 -5.29
C GLY A 277 -20.87 19.46 -4.78
N LEU A 278 -19.55 19.42 -4.70
CA LEU A 278 -18.76 18.27 -4.24
C LEU A 278 -18.14 18.53 -2.86
N VAL A 279 -18.42 17.65 -1.91
CA VAL A 279 -17.90 17.75 -0.54
C VAL A 279 -17.10 16.48 -0.20
N GLY A 280 -15.88 16.70 0.29
CA GLY A 280 -15.04 15.65 0.90
C GLY A 280 -14.96 15.81 2.41
N VAL A 281 -15.16 14.75 3.18
CA VAL A 281 -14.99 14.74 4.64
C VAL A 281 -13.90 13.75 5.01
N LYS A 282 -12.76 14.27 5.46
CA LYS A 282 -11.68 13.48 6.05
C LYS A 282 -11.77 13.54 7.56
N SER A 283 -12.10 12.41 8.20
CA SER A 283 -12.21 12.34 9.66
C SER A 283 -11.90 10.95 10.17
N PRO A 284 -11.20 10.81 11.29
CA PRO A 284 -10.87 9.52 11.89
C PRO A 284 -12.10 8.65 12.11
N LYS A 285 -11.87 7.36 12.30
CA LYS A 285 -12.93 6.41 12.61
C LYS A 285 -13.58 6.72 13.94
N GLY A 286 -14.88 6.44 14.06
CA GLY A 286 -15.63 6.65 15.29
C GLY A 286 -15.95 8.11 15.65
N THR A 287 -15.63 9.05 14.78
CA THR A 287 -15.85 10.49 15.02
C THR A 287 -17.26 10.98 14.65
N GLY A 288 -18.24 10.09 14.46
CA GLY A 288 -19.63 10.47 14.19
C GLY A 288 -19.92 10.97 12.77
N LYS A 289 -19.09 10.62 11.76
CA LYS A 289 -19.33 10.98 10.35
C LYS A 289 -20.76 10.71 9.89
N THR A 290 -21.29 9.53 10.23
CA THR A 290 -22.65 9.09 9.86
C THR A 290 -23.75 9.96 10.48
N THR A 291 -23.54 10.43 11.71
CA THR A 291 -24.54 11.26 12.43
C THR A 291 -24.76 12.61 11.72
N GLY A 292 -23.68 13.20 11.15
CA GLY A 292 -23.80 14.42 10.36
C GLY A 292 -24.67 14.26 9.11
N LEU A 293 -24.68 13.08 8.50
CA LEU A 293 -25.47 12.81 7.29
C LEU A 293 -26.97 12.65 7.56
N GLN A 294 -27.36 12.22 8.75
CA GLN A 294 -28.76 12.18 9.09
C GLN A 294 -29.41 13.56 9.01
N ALA A 295 -28.69 14.61 9.38
CA ALA A 295 -29.14 15.99 9.22
C ALA A 295 -29.34 16.38 7.75
N VAL A 296 -28.40 15.96 6.85
CA VAL A 296 -28.50 16.18 5.40
C VAL A 296 -29.71 15.48 4.83
N VAL A 297 -29.93 14.19 5.19
CA VAL A 297 -31.08 13.41 4.73
C VAL A 297 -32.40 14.02 5.20
N ASN A 298 -32.48 14.47 6.47
CA ASN A 298 -33.68 15.14 6.99
C ASN A 298 -33.96 16.45 6.26
N GLN A 299 -32.92 17.24 5.96
CA GLN A 299 -33.04 18.46 5.19
C GLN A 299 -33.48 18.18 3.73
N ALA A 300 -32.93 17.15 3.10
CA ALA A 300 -33.33 16.72 1.78
C ALA A 300 -34.81 16.30 1.74
N LYS A 301 -35.26 15.53 2.71
CA LYS A 301 -36.66 15.13 2.85
C LYS A 301 -37.60 16.36 2.97
N SER A 302 -37.20 17.36 3.76
CA SER A 302 -38.00 18.60 3.90
C SER A 302 -38.08 19.42 2.62
N ARG A 303 -37.11 19.28 1.70
CA ARG A 303 -37.06 19.93 0.39
C ARG A 303 -37.56 19.05 -0.76
N ASN A 304 -38.06 17.88 -0.46
CA ASN A 304 -38.44 16.88 -1.47
C ASN A 304 -37.31 16.52 -2.45
N GLN A 305 -36.05 16.53 -1.99
CA GLN A 305 -34.87 16.12 -2.75
C GLN A 305 -34.66 14.62 -2.63
N ALA A 306 -34.27 13.96 -3.71
CA ALA A 306 -33.90 12.57 -3.72
C ALA A 306 -32.51 12.37 -3.05
N VAL A 307 -32.35 11.28 -2.27
CA VAL A 307 -31.08 10.91 -1.64
C VAL A 307 -30.69 9.49 -2.04
N LEU A 308 -29.50 9.35 -2.63
CA LEU A 308 -28.93 8.07 -3.02
C LEU A 308 -27.69 7.77 -2.19
N LEU A 309 -27.70 6.65 -1.46
CA LEU A 309 -26.51 6.10 -0.82
C LEU A 309 -25.92 5.00 -1.70
N ILE A 310 -24.66 5.14 -2.06
CA ILE A 310 -23.90 4.13 -2.82
C ILE A 310 -22.77 3.63 -1.94
N THR A 311 -22.69 2.33 -1.70
CA THR A 311 -21.66 1.74 -0.83
C THR A 311 -21.30 0.31 -1.22
N HIS A 312 -20.21 -0.18 -0.64
CA HIS A 312 -19.77 -1.56 -0.62
C HIS A 312 -19.05 -1.81 0.72
N PRO A 313 -19.33 -2.88 1.49
CA PRO A 313 -20.20 -4.05 1.21
C PRO A 313 -21.67 -3.85 1.63
N ILE A 314 -22.51 -4.80 1.20
CA ILE A 314 -23.97 -4.78 1.42
C ILE A 314 -24.35 -4.61 2.91
N LEU A 315 -23.65 -5.30 3.83
CA LEU A 315 -23.93 -5.22 5.26
C LEU A 315 -23.75 -3.81 5.83
N LEU A 316 -22.67 -3.14 5.42
CA LEU A 316 -22.45 -1.74 5.77
C LEU A 316 -23.59 -0.86 5.25
N GLY A 317 -23.98 -1.06 3.99
CA GLY A 317 -25.06 -0.30 3.36
C GLY A 317 -26.39 -0.41 4.10
N ARG A 318 -26.77 -1.61 4.52
CA ARG A 318 -27.98 -1.83 5.33
C ARG A 318 -27.92 -1.06 6.65
N PHE A 319 -26.82 -1.21 7.39
CA PHE A 319 -26.60 -0.53 8.65
C PHE A 319 -26.66 1.00 8.52
N LEU A 320 -26.04 1.54 7.47
CA LEU A 320 -26.02 2.97 7.21
C LEU A 320 -27.41 3.48 6.81
N CYS A 321 -28.13 2.77 5.95
CA CYS A 321 -29.48 3.13 5.56
C CYS A 321 -30.43 3.15 6.77
N GLU A 322 -30.32 2.19 7.67
CA GLU A 322 -31.06 2.18 8.92
C GLU A 322 -30.75 3.39 9.78
N LYS A 323 -29.46 3.73 9.96
CA LYS A 323 -29.01 4.91 10.73
C LYS A 323 -29.53 6.23 10.18
N ILE A 324 -29.55 6.40 8.85
CA ILE A 324 -29.99 7.66 8.21
C ILE A 324 -31.47 7.63 7.79
N ALA A 325 -32.18 6.58 8.16
CA ALA A 325 -33.60 6.37 7.90
C ALA A 325 -34.00 6.46 6.42
N ILE A 326 -33.28 5.72 5.56
CA ILE A 326 -33.62 5.46 4.14
C ILE A 326 -33.69 3.95 3.89
N GLN A 327 -34.36 3.53 2.82
CA GLN A 327 -34.52 2.13 2.49
C GLN A 327 -33.24 1.59 1.81
N TRP A 328 -32.82 0.34 2.17
CA TRP A 328 -31.83 -0.39 1.40
C TRP A 328 -32.49 -1.24 0.34
N VAL A 329 -32.06 -1.12 -0.91
CA VAL A 329 -32.59 -1.92 -2.04
C VAL A 329 -31.74 -3.16 -2.24
N ILE A 330 -32.33 -4.33 -1.95
CA ILE A 330 -31.73 -5.63 -2.22
C ILE A 330 -32.23 -6.14 -3.55
N SER A 331 -31.32 -6.47 -4.45
CA SER A 331 -31.69 -6.95 -5.78
C SER A 331 -31.43 -8.45 -5.97
N HIS A 332 -31.73 -9.28 -4.96
CA HIS A 332 -31.54 -10.73 -5.06
C HIS A 332 -32.78 -11.53 -5.39
N GLU A 333 -33.94 -10.93 -5.53
CA GLU A 333 -35.11 -11.64 -6.00
C GLU A 333 -35.19 -11.61 -7.53
N ALA A 334 -34.95 -12.78 -8.12
CA ALA A 334 -35.19 -13.16 -9.51
C ALA A 334 -34.32 -12.49 -10.60
N TRP A 335 -33.15 -13.06 -10.87
CA TRP A 335 -32.49 -12.89 -12.15
C TRP A 335 -31.90 -14.23 -12.60
N SER A 336 -32.65 -14.93 -13.47
CA SER A 336 -32.05 -15.94 -14.35
C SER A 336 -31.12 -15.29 -15.36
N ILE A 337 -30.01 -15.94 -15.65
CA ILE A 337 -28.92 -15.45 -16.52
C ILE A 337 -29.36 -15.33 -17.99
N GLU A 338 -30.54 -15.85 -18.35
CA GLU A 338 -30.95 -16.07 -19.74
C GLU A 338 -31.89 -15.03 -20.38
N GLU A 339 -32.41 -14.07 -19.65
CA GLU A 339 -33.22 -13.00 -20.26
C GLU A 339 -32.74 -11.63 -19.76
N GLU A 340 -32.20 -10.79 -20.67
CA GLU A 340 -32.28 -9.35 -20.47
C GLU A 340 -33.77 -8.98 -20.43
N PRO A 341 -34.35 -8.69 -19.28
CA PRO A 341 -35.66 -8.09 -19.32
C PRO A 341 -35.47 -6.70 -19.90
N LYS A 342 -35.97 -6.47 -21.08
CA LYS A 342 -36.44 -5.15 -21.48
C LYS A 342 -37.42 -4.76 -20.40
N LEU A 343 -36.95 -4.08 -19.36
CA LEU A 343 -37.79 -3.56 -18.32
C LEU A 343 -38.84 -2.65 -18.93
N PRO A 344 -40.10 -3.02 -18.86
CA PRO A 344 -41.05 -1.98 -18.68
C PRO A 344 -40.80 -1.44 -17.28
N ILE A 345 -40.44 -0.19 -17.18
CA ILE A 345 -40.21 0.63 -16.00
C ILE A 345 -41.33 0.50 -14.94
N ASN A 346 -42.38 -0.25 -15.20
CA ASN A 346 -43.65 -0.27 -14.47
C ASN A 346 -43.80 -1.37 -13.42
N ASN A 347 -42.89 -2.33 -13.26
CA ASN A 347 -43.13 -3.46 -12.32
C ASN A 347 -42.08 -3.63 -11.18
N TYR A 348 -41.02 -2.82 -11.14
CA TYR A 348 -40.30 -2.63 -9.89
C TYR A 348 -40.78 -1.34 -9.26
N GLN A 349 -41.60 -1.44 -8.26
CA GLN A 349 -41.87 -0.34 -7.36
C GLN A 349 -40.55 0.07 -6.74
N LEU A 350 -39.78 0.99 -7.39
CA LEU A 350 -38.87 1.83 -6.67
C LEU A 350 -39.61 2.34 -5.46
N PRO A 351 -39.01 2.32 -4.27
CA PRO A 351 -39.74 2.70 -3.06
C PRO A 351 -40.42 4.04 -3.29
N ILE A 352 -41.64 4.18 -2.82
CA ILE A 352 -42.49 5.37 -2.92
C ILE A 352 -41.76 6.63 -2.43
N THR A 353 -40.68 6.47 -1.68
CA THR A 353 -39.72 7.49 -1.30
C THR A 353 -38.55 7.52 -2.32
N LYS A 354 -38.32 8.68 -2.93
CA LYS A 354 -37.18 8.94 -3.83
C LYS A 354 -35.78 8.82 -3.14
N SER A 355 -35.69 8.14 -2.00
CA SER A 355 -34.46 8.06 -1.20
C SER A 355 -34.19 6.61 -0.80
N PHE A 356 -33.06 6.06 -1.27
CA PHE A 356 -32.65 4.70 -0.97
C PHE A 356 -31.14 4.51 -1.06
N GLY A 357 -30.66 3.39 -0.54
CA GLY A 357 -29.28 2.94 -0.69
C GLY A 357 -29.17 1.69 -1.55
N LEU A 358 -28.06 1.54 -2.26
CA LEU A 358 -27.74 0.36 -3.06
C LEU A 358 -26.23 0.05 -3.05
N CYS A 359 -25.90 -1.21 -3.35
CA CYS A 359 -24.52 -1.62 -3.56
C CYS A 359 -24.01 -1.10 -4.91
N ILE A 360 -22.74 -0.71 -4.93
CA ILE A 360 -22.04 -0.18 -6.12
C ILE A 360 -22.14 -1.12 -7.33
N ASP A 361 -22.17 -2.45 -7.11
CA ASP A 361 -22.32 -3.46 -8.16
C ASP A 361 -23.65 -3.35 -8.93
N TYR A 362 -24.63 -2.61 -8.43
CA TYR A 362 -25.97 -2.46 -9.00
C TYR A 362 -26.27 -1.07 -9.58
N ILE A 363 -25.28 -0.18 -9.61
CA ILE A 363 -25.43 1.18 -10.19
C ILE A 363 -25.96 1.13 -11.62
N TRP A 364 -25.61 0.12 -12.39
CA TRP A 364 -26.07 -0.04 -13.80
C TRP A 364 -27.61 -0.13 -13.98
N LYS A 365 -28.35 -0.28 -12.88
CA LYS A 365 -29.83 -0.28 -12.88
C LYS A 365 -30.43 1.11 -12.72
N LEU A 366 -29.64 2.11 -12.36
CA LEU A 366 -30.12 3.48 -12.19
C LEU A 366 -30.39 4.16 -13.53
N ASN A 367 -31.35 5.07 -13.53
CA ASN A 367 -31.49 6.06 -14.57
C ASN A 367 -30.92 7.40 -14.04
N PRO A 368 -29.81 7.93 -14.59
CA PRO A 368 -29.20 9.18 -14.11
C PRO A 368 -30.13 10.39 -14.14
N GLU A 369 -31.06 10.45 -15.08
CA GLU A 369 -32.05 11.54 -15.22
C GLU A 369 -32.96 11.72 -14.00
N ASP A 370 -33.18 10.65 -13.22
CA ASP A 370 -34.02 10.70 -12.01
C ASP A 370 -33.35 11.46 -10.85
N TRP A 371 -32.06 11.84 -11.02
CA TRP A 371 -31.22 12.43 -9.94
C TRP A 371 -30.91 13.91 -10.16
N HIS A 372 -31.68 14.62 -10.99
CA HIS A 372 -31.55 16.06 -11.18
C HIS A 372 -31.70 16.80 -9.82
N GLY A 373 -30.69 17.58 -9.44
CA GLY A 373 -30.67 18.30 -8.16
C GLY A 373 -30.70 17.41 -6.93
N GLY A 374 -30.45 16.10 -7.08
CA GLY A 374 -30.44 15.13 -6.01
C GLY A 374 -29.19 15.18 -5.13
N ILE A 375 -29.16 14.35 -4.09
CA ILE A 375 -28.01 14.16 -3.22
C ILE A 375 -27.48 12.75 -3.40
N VAL A 376 -26.22 12.62 -3.76
CA VAL A 376 -25.51 11.34 -3.82
C VAL A 376 -24.48 11.28 -2.68
N ILE A 377 -24.63 10.28 -1.83
CA ILE A 377 -23.71 9.98 -0.72
C ILE A 377 -22.90 8.75 -1.12
N LEU A 378 -21.61 8.97 -1.35
CA LEU A 378 -20.68 7.90 -1.68
C LEU A 378 -20.00 7.43 -0.40
N ASP A 379 -20.22 6.23 -0.07
CA ASP A 379 -19.82 5.47 1.11
C ASP A 379 -19.36 6.31 2.32
N LEU A 380 -20.02 6.10 3.43
CA LEU A 380 -19.92 6.97 4.59
C LEU A 380 -18.62 6.85 5.40
N ASP A 381 -17.88 5.75 5.23
CA ASP A 381 -16.65 5.51 5.97
C ASP A 381 -15.42 5.24 5.09
N GLU A 382 -15.59 4.92 3.77
CA GLU A 382 -14.48 4.45 2.93
C GLU A 382 -14.73 4.68 1.42
N VAL A 383 -14.82 5.96 0.98
CA VAL A 383 -15.03 6.30 -0.44
C VAL A 383 -13.94 5.71 -1.34
N GLU A 384 -12.69 5.67 -0.87
CA GLU A 384 -11.58 5.12 -1.66
C GLU A 384 -11.69 3.61 -1.86
N GLN A 385 -12.19 2.88 -0.86
CA GLN A 385 -12.45 1.45 -0.98
C GLN A 385 -13.60 1.17 -1.96
N SER A 386 -14.65 1.98 -1.95
CA SER A 386 -15.74 1.87 -2.91
C SER A 386 -15.29 2.17 -4.34
N LEU A 387 -14.47 3.19 -4.55
CA LEU A 387 -13.87 3.48 -5.86
C LEU A 387 -12.90 2.38 -6.31
N TRP A 388 -12.13 1.83 -5.38
CA TRP A 388 -11.30 0.66 -5.65
C TRP A 388 -12.14 -0.54 -6.10
N HIS A 389 -13.24 -0.82 -5.38
CA HIS A 389 -14.17 -1.88 -5.73
C HIS A 389 -14.76 -1.68 -7.13
N LEU A 390 -15.26 -0.48 -7.42
CA LEU A 390 -15.80 -0.09 -8.73
C LEU A 390 -14.81 -0.38 -9.87
N LEU A 391 -13.55 0.01 -9.67
CA LEU A 391 -12.53 -0.03 -10.72
C LEU A 391 -11.78 -1.38 -10.83
N LYS A 392 -11.78 -2.21 -9.78
CA LYS A 392 -10.91 -3.40 -9.69
C LYS A 392 -11.59 -4.70 -9.28
N SER A 393 -12.75 -4.66 -8.64
CA SER A 393 -13.40 -5.87 -8.13
C SER A 393 -13.80 -6.83 -9.25
N ASN A 394 -13.65 -8.13 -8.98
CA ASN A 394 -14.11 -9.18 -9.88
C ASN A 394 -15.65 -9.24 -9.95
N THR A 395 -16.38 -8.79 -8.92
CA THR A 395 -17.84 -8.78 -8.91
C THR A 395 -18.42 -7.80 -9.93
N CYS A 396 -17.73 -6.67 -10.16
CA CYS A 396 -18.12 -5.70 -11.19
C CYS A 396 -17.70 -6.14 -12.61
N LYS A 397 -16.79 -7.11 -12.76
CA LYS A 397 -16.09 -7.42 -14.02
C LYS A 397 -17.01 -7.56 -15.21
N GLN A 398 -18.05 -8.36 -15.10
CA GLN A 398 -18.96 -8.64 -16.22
C GLN A 398 -19.79 -7.43 -16.69
N ARG A 399 -20.03 -6.46 -15.80
CA ARG A 399 -20.88 -5.28 -16.06
C ARG A 399 -20.14 -3.98 -15.83
N ARG A 400 -18.82 -4.01 -15.67
CA ARG A 400 -18.01 -2.85 -15.29
C ARG A 400 -18.20 -1.67 -16.24
N VAL A 401 -18.18 -1.90 -17.55
CA VAL A 401 -18.35 -0.83 -18.53
C VAL A 401 -19.71 -0.13 -18.32
N LYS A 402 -20.80 -0.90 -18.19
CA LYS A 402 -22.15 -0.35 -17.94
C LYS A 402 -22.24 0.40 -16.60
N ILE A 403 -21.64 -0.18 -15.55
CA ILE A 403 -21.56 0.47 -14.22
C ILE A 403 -20.85 1.81 -14.33
N LEU A 404 -19.71 1.87 -15.04
CA LEU A 404 -18.91 3.09 -15.18
C LEU A 404 -19.61 4.17 -16.00
N ILE A 405 -20.31 3.79 -17.08
CA ILE A 405 -21.10 4.72 -17.89
C ILE A 405 -22.18 5.37 -17.03
N ILE A 406 -23.01 4.54 -16.38
CA ILE A 406 -24.10 5.04 -15.54
C ILE A 406 -23.57 5.85 -14.34
N PHE A 407 -22.46 5.42 -13.74
CA PHE A 407 -21.84 6.18 -12.66
C PHE A 407 -21.33 7.55 -13.13
N HIS A 408 -20.69 7.59 -14.29
CA HIS A 408 -20.23 8.85 -14.92
C HIS A 408 -21.43 9.80 -15.16
N GLU A 409 -22.45 9.31 -15.83
CA GLU A 409 -23.66 10.08 -16.13
C GLU A 409 -24.37 10.55 -14.85
N LEU A 410 -24.47 9.71 -13.83
CA LEU A 410 -25.05 10.05 -12.53
C LEU A 410 -24.28 11.20 -11.84
N ILE A 411 -22.95 11.10 -11.76
CA ILE A 411 -22.11 12.13 -11.14
C ILE A 411 -22.22 13.45 -11.93
N ALA A 412 -22.16 13.38 -13.27
CA ALA A 412 -22.28 14.55 -14.13
C ALA A 412 -23.67 15.19 -13.97
N THR A 413 -24.75 14.41 -14.01
CA THR A 413 -26.13 14.91 -13.87
C THR A 413 -26.33 15.60 -12.53
N VAL A 414 -25.95 14.95 -11.42
CA VAL A 414 -26.13 15.55 -10.08
C VAL A 414 -25.37 16.86 -9.97
N LEU A 415 -24.11 16.91 -10.36
CA LEU A 415 -23.27 18.10 -10.19
C LEU A 415 -23.65 19.25 -11.14
N THR A 416 -24.06 18.96 -12.37
CA THR A 416 -24.44 20.00 -13.36
C THR A 416 -25.83 20.58 -13.11
N THR A 417 -26.70 19.82 -12.42
CA THR A 417 -28.07 20.27 -12.10
C THR A 417 -28.22 20.88 -10.71
N GLY A 418 -27.10 21.19 -10.05
CA GLY A 418 -27.10 21.85 -8.74
C GLY A 418 -27.36 20.91 -7.56
N GLY A 419 -27.15 19.60 -7.76
CA GLY A 419 -27.19 18.60 -6.70
C GLY A 419 -25.92 18.58 -5.85
N LEU A 420 -25.87 17.68 -4.87
CA LEU A 420 -24.79 17.56 -3.89
C LEU A 420 -24.20 16.14 -3.93
N ILE A 421 -22.88 16.06 -3.98
CA ILE A 421 -22.14 14.81 -3.80
C ILE A 421 -21.30 14.90 -2.53
N ILE A 422 -21.42 13.91 -1.67
CA ILE A 422 -20.67 13.81 -0.41
C ILE A 422 -19.84 12.52 -0.43
N GLY A 423 -18.51 12.66 -0.31
CA GLY A 423 -17.56 11.55 -0.10
C GLY A 423 -16.95 11.65 1.29
N GLN A 424 -16.99 10.57 2.05
CA GLN A 424 -16.39 10.54 3.41
C GLN A 424 -15.42 9.38 3.52
N ASP A 425 -14.26 9.64 4.15
CA ASP A 425 -13.25 8.62 4.43
C ASP A 425 -12.35 9.05 5.59
N ALA A 426 -11.82 8.10 6.34
CA ALA A 426 -10.76 8.37 7.30
C ALA A 426 -9.43 8.65 6.60
N ASP A 427 -9.19 7.96 5.50
CA ASP A 427 -7.97 8.02 4.70
C ASP A 427 -8.17 8.82 3.39
N LEU A 428 -9.17 9.70 3.27
CA LEU A 428 -9.51 10.49 2.09
C LEU A 428 -8.28 11.16 1.48
N THR A 429 -8.08 10.98 0.18
CA THR A 429 -7.02 11.61 -0.61
C THR A 429 -7.58 12.50 -1.73
N ASP A 430 -6.71 13.20 -2.41
CA ASP A 430 -7.10 13.99 -3.60
C ASP A 430 -7.66 13.12 -4.73
N ILE A 431 -7.27 11.83 -4.80
CA ILE A 431 -7.66 10.93 -5.90
C ILE A 431 -9.16 10.82 -6.03
N SER A 432 -9.85 10.61 -4.91
CA SER A 432 -11.31 10.44 -4.91
C SER A 432 -12.02 11.71 -5.36
N LEU A 433 -11.56 12.86 -4.90
CA LEU A 433 -12.14 14.15 -5.25
C LEU A 433 -11.83 14.55 -6.70
N GLU A 434 -10.59 14.34 -7.16
CA GLU A 434 -10.19 14.55 -8.56
C GLU A 434 -10.97 13.63 -9.52
N TYR A 435 -11.23 12.39 -9.09
CA TYR A 435 -12.01 11.45 -9.89
C TYR A 435 -13.44 11.93 -10.08
N LEU A 436 -14.13 12.28 -8.99
CA LEU A 436 -15.50 12.79 -9.05
C LEU A 436 -15.60 14.11 -9.82
N GLN A 437 -14.61 14.98 -9.63
CA GLN A 437 -14.50 16.23 -10.39
C GLN A 437 -14.27 15.96 -11.90
N GLY A 438 -13.42 14.98 -12.22
CA GLY A 438 -13.16 14.59 -13.61
C GLY A 438 -14.39 14.03 -14.32
N LEU A 439 -15.23 13.28 -13.62
CA LEU A 439 -16.49 12.74 -14.14
C LEU A 439 -17.54 13.84 -14.35
N ALA A 440 -17.50 14.92 -13.56
CA ALA A 440 -18.44 16.02 -13.71
C ALA A 440 -18.34 16.75 -15.07
N GLY A 441 -17.19 16.66 -15.73
CA GLY A 441 -16.93 17.36 -16.99
C GLY A 441 -16.93 18.90 -16.91
N THR A 442 -17.14 19.44 -15.71
CA THR A 442 -17.19 20.87 -15.40
C THR A 442 -16.20 21.22 -14.30
N LYS A 443 -15.74 22.47 -14.28
CA LYS A 443 -14.78 22.96 -13.28
C LYS A 443 -15.49 23.21 -11.94
N ILE A 444 -15.56 22.16 -11.10
CA ILE A 444 -16.13 22.23 -9.76
C ILE A 444 -14.98 22.21 -8.75
N THR A 445 -14.96 23.12 -7.79
CA THR A 445 -13.98 23.09 -6.70
C THR A 445 -14.52 22.26 -5.53
N PRO A 446 -13.90 21.15 -5.14
CA PRO A 446 -14.33 20.36 -3.99
C PRO A 446 -14.21 21.19 -2.70
N ARG A 447 -15.20 21.09 -1.83
CA ARG A 447 -15.17 21.65 -0.47
C ARG A 447 -14.76 20.56 0.51
N VAL A 448 -13.63 20.71 1.16
CA VAL A 448 -13.08 19.72 2.10
C VAL A 448 -13.32 20.14 3.54
N ALA A 449 -13.83 19.21 4.35
CA ALA A 449 -13.83 19.28 5.81
C ALA A 449 -12.79 18.28 6.35
N LEU A 450 -11.82 18.79 7.11
CA LEU A 450 -10.73 18.01 7.70
C LEU A 450 -10.84 18.00 9.22
N ASN A 451 -10.99 16.83 9.82
CA ASN A 451 -10.85 16.61 11.25
C ASN A 451 -9.49 16.00 11.59
N GLN A 452 -8.66 16.77 12.27
CA GLN A 452 -7.30 16.38 12.67
C GLN A 452 -7.24 15.66 14.02
N TRP A 453 -8.40 15.31 14.61
CA TRP A 453 -8.45 14.68 15.90
C TRP A 453 -7.66 13.36 15.96
N LYS A 454 -6.95 13.18 17.06
CA LYS A 454 -6.29 11.93 17.42
C LYS A 454 -6.61 11.59 18.87
N PRO A 455 -6.71 10.30 19.22
CA PRO A 455 -6.90 9.92 20.61
C PRO A 455 -5.74 10.42 21.47
N GLN A 456 -6.05 10.96 22.66
CA GLN A 456 -5.02 11.42 23.60
C GLN A 456 -4.14 10.29 24.12
N GLN A 457 -4.73 9.12 24.28
CA GLN A 457 -4.06 7.89 24.64
C GLN A 457 -4.36 6.86 23.55
N GLY A 458 -3.35 6.57 22.73
CA GLY A 458 -3.45 5.55 21.70
C GLY A 458 -3.25 4.15 22.25
N TRP A 459 -3.62 3.13 21.49
CA TRP A 459 -3.41 1.75 21.87
C TRP A 459 -1.93 1.37 21.90
N ASP A 460 -1.59 0.42 22.76
CA ASP A 460 -0.31 -0.29 22.69
C ASP A 460 -0.39 -1.38 21.63
N VAL A 461 0.50 -1.31 20.63
CA VAL A 461 0.58 -2.27 19.53
C VAL A 461 1.96 -2.94 19.51
N THR A 462 2.00 -4.23 19.79
CA THR A 462 3.24 -5.02 19.77
C THR A 462 3.37 -5.80 18.46
N PHE A 463 4.38 -5.47 17.66
CA PHE A 463 4.70 -6.18 16.41
C PHE A 463 5.74 -7.27 16.61
N TYR A 464 5.44 -8.47 16.13
CA TYR A 464 6.38 -9.58 16.06
C TYR A 464 7.19 -9.52 14.76
N ASP A 465 8.46 -9.18 14.85
CA ASP A 465 9.40 -9.23 13.72
C ASP A 465 9.98 -10.63 13.57
N SER A 466 9.22 -11.50 12.96
CA SER A 466 9.61 -12.88 12.67
C SER A 466 9.24 -13.25 11.23
N PRO A 467 9.95 -14.24 10.61
CA PRO A 467 9.68 -14.66 9.24
C PRO A 467 8.28 -15.26 9.02
N ASN A 468 7.60 -15.65 10.09
CA ASN A 468 6.25 -16.25 10.07
C ASN A 468 5.55 -15.98 11.42
N PRO A 469 4.21 -16.10 11.50
CA PRO A 469 3.43 -15.75 12.69
C PRO A 469 3.54 -16.74 13.86
N THR A 470 4.30 -17.83 13.75
CA THR A 470 4.28 -18.90 14.75
C THR A 470 4.70 -18.48 16.16
N PRO A 471 5.62 -17.51 16.36
CA PRO A 471 5.88 -16.99 17.70
C PRO A 471 4.68 -16.24 18.31
N LEU A 472 3.92 -15.52 17.49
CA LEU A 472 2.69 -14.86 17.93
C LEU A 472 1.59 -15.89 18.23
N ILE A 473 1.43 -16.92 17.39
CA ILE A 473 0.45 -17.99 17.61
C ILE A 473 0.78 -18.75 18.91
N TYR A 474 2.05 -18.94 19.22
CA TYR A 474 2.45 -19.51 20.50
C TYR A 474 2.08 -18.58 21.67
N GLN A 475 2.20 -17.27 21.53
CA GLN A 475 1.73 -16.32 22.54
C GLN A 475 0.21 -16.40 22.74
N LEU A 476 -0.56 -16.53 21.65
CA LEU A 476 -2.01 -16.73 21.70
C LEU A 476 -2.36 -18.03 22.43
N GLU A 477 -1.62 -19.15 22.16
CA GLU A 477 -1.78 -20.41 22.92
C GLU A 477 -1.61 -20.19 24.42
N LEU A 478 -0.58 -19.44 24.84
CA LEU A 478 -0.33 -19.13 26.25
C LEU A 478 -1.44 -18.28 26.87
N ASP A 479 -1.98 -17.32 26.13
CA ASP A 479 -3.04 -16.46 26.62
C ASP A 479 -4.37 -17.24 26.79
N LEU A 480 -4.69 -18.15 25.87
CA LEU A 480 -5.84 -19.03 26.00
C LEU A 480 -5.69 -20.01 27.18
N ILE A 481 -4.49 -20.54 27.40
CA ILE A 481 -4.18 -21.38 28.58
C ILE A 481 -4.39 -20.60 29.89
N ALA A 482 -4.08 -19.31 29.87
CA ALA A 482 -4.29 -18.41 31.01
C ALA A 482 -5.76 -17.94 31.16
N GLY A 483 -6.67 -18.39 30.32
CA GLY A 483 -8.10 -18.05 30.36
C GLY A 483 -8.44 -16.65 29.83
N ARG A 484 -7.53 -16.03 29.05
CA ARG A 484 -7.79 -14.71 28.47
C ARG A 484 -8.77 -14.78 27.31
N LYS A 485 -9.63 -13.78 27.22
CA LYS A 485 -10.53 -13.59 26.09
C LYS A 485 -9.84 -12.87 24.95
N CYS A 486 -9.87 -13.47 23.76
CA CYS A 486 -9.07 -13.00 22.64
C CYS A 486 -9.92 -12.77 21.39
N TYR A 487 -9.75 -11.58 20.78
CA TYR A 487 -10.22 -11.31 19.43
C TYR A 487 -9.05 -11.52 18.45
N VAL A 488 -9.23 -12.37 17.45
CA VAL A 488 -8.18 -12.77 16.50
C VAL A 488 -8.64 -12.46 15.09
N THR A 489 -7.93 -11.56 14.38
CA THR A 489 -8.21 -11.26 12.97
C THR A 489 -7.10 -11.73 12.05
N THR A 490 -7.47 -12.31 10.92
CA THR A 490 -6.54 -12.79 9.87
C THR A 490 -7.00 -12.31 8.50
N ASP A 491 -6.08 -12.17 7.55
CA ASP A 491 -6.40 -11.77 6.17
C ASP A 491 -6.65 -12.94 5.21
N SER A 492 -6.74 -14.17 5.72
CA SER A 492 -6.92 -15.36 4.90
C SER A 492 -7.88 -16.36 5.54
N ARG A 493 -8.79 -16.90 4.74
CA ARG A 493 -9.67 -17.99 5.14
C ARG A 493 -9.01 -19.37 5.01
N THR A 494 -8.30 -19.63 3.92
CA THR A 494 -7.81 -20.96 3.52
C THR A 494 -6.29 -21.13 3.55
N GLY A 495 -5.55 -20.08 3.93
CA GLY A 495 -4.09 -20.09 4.01
C GLY A 495 -3.55 -20.96 5.15
N SER A 496 -2.23 -21.13 5.20
CA SER A 496 -1.57 -21.88 6.30
C SER A 496 -1.81 -21.26 7.68
N TYR A 497 -2.02 -19.95 7.73
CA TYR A 497 -2.28 -19.19 8.95
C TYR A 497 -3.66 -18.51 8.90
N SER A 498 -4.62 -19.22 8.36
CA SER A 498 -6.03 -18.79 8.33
C SER A 498 -6.70 -18.97 9.68
N SER A 499 -7.81 -18.26 9.89
CA SER A 499 -8.64 -18.35 11.10
C SER A 499 -8.99 -19.81 11.43
N GLU A 500 -9.48 -20.57 10.45
CA GLU A 500 -9.90 -21.96 10.61
C GLU A 500 -8.71 -22.88 10.96
N THR A 501 -7.54 -22.68 10.31
CA THR A 501 -6.36 -23.53 10.58
C THR A 501 -5.79 -23.25 11.97
N ILE A 502 -5.76 -21.99 12.38
CA ILE A 502 -5.25 -21.59 13.70
C ILE A 502 -6.20 -22.07 14.81
N GLU A 503 -7.51 -21.90 14.63
CA GLU A 503 -8.52 -22.39 15.55
C GLU A 503 -8.37 -23.90 15.77
N HIS A 504 -8.32 -24.67 14.68
CA HIS A 504 -8.15 -26.12 14.75
C HIS A 504 -6.83 -26.52 15.46
N TYR A 505 -5.73 -25.82 15.14
CA TYR A 505 -4.46 -26.04 15.84
C TYR A 505 -4.58 -25.82 17.34
N LEU A 506 -5.19 -24.74 17.77
CA LEU A 506 -5.35 -24.40 19.20
C LEU A 506 -6.26 -25.39 19.91
N LYS A 507 -7.34 -25.81 19.26
CA LYS A 507 -8.27 -26.82 19.77
C LYS A 507 -7.57 -28.16 20.03
N GLU A 508 -6.85 -28.69 19.03
CA GLU A 508 -6.06 -29.91 19.22
C GLU A 508 -5.01 -29.75 20.32
N ARG A 509 -4.39 -28.57 20.37
CA ARG A 509 -3.28 -28.31 21.31
C ARG A 509 -3.76 -28.26 22.75
N LEU A 510 -4.85 -27.51 23.03
CA LEU A 510 -5.42 -27.41 24.37
C LEU A 510 -5.98 -28.78 24.83
N HIS A 511 -6.64 -29.51 23.94
CA HIS A 511 -7.09 -30.87 24.24
C HIS A 511 -5.93 -31.80 24.66
N LYS A 512 -4.81 -31.76 23.97
CA LYS A 512 -3.60 -32.53 24.34
C LYS A 512 -3.02 -32.13 25.70
N LEU A 513 -3.21 -30.86 26.10
CA LEU A 513 -2.79 -30.35 27.39
C LEU A 513 -3.82 -30.62 28.50
N ARG A 514 -4.89 -31.32 28.19
CA ARG A 514 -6.05 -31.55 29.09
C ARG A 514 -6.64 -30.23 29.61
N LYS A 515 -6.59 -29.18 28.78
CA LYS A 515 -7.22 -27.89 29.03
C LYS A 515 -8.51 -27.82 28.23
N GLU A 516 -9.52 -27.19 28.81
CA GLU A 516 -10.76 -26.90 28.14
C GLU A 516 -10.51 -25.90 27.01
N PHE A 517 -11.06 -26.13 25.83
CA PHE A 517 -11.02 -25.16 24.75
C PHE A 517 -12.12 -24.13 25.00
N PRO A 518 -11.79 -22.81 24.98
CA PRO A 518 -12.78 -21.79 25.26
C PRO A 518 -13.90 -21.77 24.22
N ASP A 519 -15.08 -21.29 24.59
CA ASP A 519 -16.16 -21.05 23.66
C ASP A 519 -15.68 -20.14 22.54
N THR A 520 -15.71 -20.66 21.31
CA THR A 520 -15.06 -20.02 20.17
C THR A 520 -16.02 -19.87 19.00
N LEU A 521 -15.98 -18.70 18.38
CA LEU A 521 -16.70 -18.40 17.14
C LEU A 521 -15.70 -18.12 16.01
N VAL A 522 -15.95 -18.72 14.83
CA VAL A 522 -15.21 -18.39 13.59
C VAL A 522 -16.16 -17.65 12.65
N VAL A 523 -15.82 -16.40 12.33
CA VAL A 523 -16.58 -15.53 11.43
C VAL A 523 -15.82 -15.34 10.13
N SER A 524 -16.33 -15.93 9.07
CA SER A 524 -15.77 -15.87 7.71
C SER A 524 -16.89 -15.76 6.69
N SER A 525 -16.59 -15.43 5.44
CA SER A 525 -17.58 -15.43 4.35
C SER A 525 -18.29 -16.78 4.19
N HIS A 526 -17.64 -17.86 4.56
CA HIS A 526 -18.23 -19.20 4.57
C HIS A 526 -19.23 -19.37 5.71
N THR A 527 -18.81 -19.11 6.96
CA THR A 527 -19.64 -19.34 8.14
C THR A 527 -20.81 -18.37 8.27
N THR A 528 -20.70 -17.16 7.70
CA THR A 528 -21.81 -16.18 7.69
C THR A 528 -22.87 -16.45 6.61
N ASN A 529 -22.49 -17.15 5.52
CA ASN A 529 -23.38 -17.42 4.39
C ASN A 529 -23.83 -18.89 4.30
N THR A 530 -23.49 -19.72 5.30
CA THR A 530 -23.85 -21.14 5.31
C THR A 530 -24.88 -21.41 6.43
N PRO A 531 -26.10 -21.87 6.11
CA PRO A 531 -27.09 -22.18 7.11
C PRO A 531 -26.59 -23.18 8.16
N GLY A 532 -26.98 -22.98 9.41
CA GLY A 532 -26.59 -23.84 10.53
C GLY A 532 -25.31 -23.44 11.28
N TYR A 533 -24.56 -22.48 10.77
CA TYR A 533 -23.41 -21.91 11.51
C TYR A 533 -23.86 -20.79 12.48
N ALA A 534 -23.31 -20.78 13.68
CA ALA A 534 -23.59 -19.74 14.68
C ALA A 534 -23.25 -18.30 14.19
N ALA A 535 -22.37 -18.19 13.20
CA ALA A 535 -21.99 -16.90 12.62
C ALA A 535 -23.07 -16.28 11.70
N VAL A 536 -24.07 -17.04 11.24
CA VAL A 536 -25.14 -16.52 10.36
C VAL A 536 -25.94 -15.43 11.06
N ASP A 537 -26.38 -15.66 12.29
CA ASP A 537 -27.17 -14.69 13.06
C ASP A 537 -26.32 -13.76 13.94
N PHE A 538 -25.04 -14.01 14.01
CA PHE A 538 -24.11 -13.22 14.84
C PHE A 538 -23.98 -11.78 14.35
N MET A 539 -23.97 -11.58 13.04
CA MET A 539 -23.72 -10.27 12.40
C MET A 539 -24.83 -9.25 12.68
N THR A 540 -26.07 -9.71 12.87
CA THR A 540 -27.23 -8.82 13.13
C THR A 540 -27.31 -8.36 14.58
N ALA A 541 -26.65 -9.06 15.52
CA ALA A 541 -26.70 -8.77 16.95
C ALA A 541 -25.30 -8.89 17.60
N ILE A 542 -24.25 -8.40 16.92
CA ILE A 542 -22.87 -8.62 17.31
C ILE A 542 -22.58 -8.19 18.75
N ASN A 543 -22.99 -6.98 19.16
CA ASN A 543 -22.74 -6.46 20.49
C ASN A 543 -23.54 -7.16 21.61
N GLN A 544 -24.59 -7.93 21.25
CA GLN A 544 -25.35 -8.74 22.19
C GLN A 544 -24.77 -10.14 22.33
N LYS A 545 -24.32 -10.73 21.22
CA LYS A 545 -23.88 -12.14 21.15
C LYS A 545 -22.38 -12.33 21.36
N ILE A 546 -21.56 -11.25 21.25
CA ILE A 546 -20.10 -11.36 21.34
C ILE A 546 -19.66 -11.87 22.72
N THR A 547 -20.40 -11.56 23.76
CA THR A 547 -20.12 -11.95 25.14
C THR A 547 -20.30 -13.44 25.43
N ASP A 548 -20.97 -14.15 24.53
CA ASP A 548 -21.16 -15.60 24.64
C ASP A 548 -19.89 -16.37 24.28
N TYR A 549 -18.92 -15.72 23.69
CA TYR A 549 -17.68 -16.35 23.19
C TYR A 549 -16.43 -15.76 23.84
N ASN A 550 -15.59 -16.62 24.39
CA ASN A 550 -14.31 -16.21 24.97
C ASN A 550 -13.26 -15.93 23.89
N THR A 551 -13.40 -16.51 22.71
CA THR A 551 -12.46 -16.31 21.60
C THR A 551 -13.22 -16.17 20.29
N VAL A 552 -12.93 -15.12 19.53
CA VAL A 552 -13.55 -14.90 18.22
C VAL A 552 -12.47 -14.76 17.15
N PHE A 553 -12.52 -15.63 16.14
CA PHE A 553 -11.68 -15.59 14.96
C PHE A 553 -12.43 -14.96 13.81
N VAL A 554 -11.82 -13.96 13.18
CA VAL A 554 -12.48 -13.15 12.17
C VAL A 554 -11.62 -13.03 10.93
N THR A 555 -12.25 -13.12 9.75
CA THR A 555 -11.63 -12.73 8.47
C THR A 555 -12.17 -11.37 8.01
N PRO A 556 -11.57 -10.72 6.97
CA PRO A 556 -12.04 -9.42 6.47
C PRO A 556 -13.52 -9.39 6.02
N SER A 557 -14.12 -10.56 5.79
CA SER A 557 -15.54 -10.68 5.42
C SER A 557 -16.54 -10.17 6.46
N LEU A 558 -16.08 -9.80 7.66
CA LEU A 558 -16.93 -9.11 8.65
C LEU A 558 -17.43 -7.74 8.15
N GLY A 559 -16.99 -7.31 6.96
CA GLY A 559 -17.39 -6.04 6.38
C GLY A 559 -16.85 -4.82 7.16
N THR A 560 -16.68 -3.73 6.49
CA THR A 560 -16.41 -2.42 7.09
C THR A 560 -17.67 -1.90 7.79
N GLY A 561 -17.52 -1.06 8.82
CA GLY A 561 -18.64 -0.41 9.52
C GLY A 561 -19.26 -1.17 10.70
N ILE A 562 -18.76 -2.35 11.06
CA ILE A 562 -19.17 -3.05 12.27
C ILE A 562 -18.15 -2.76 13.37
N SER A 563 -18.62 -2.25 14.51
CA SER A 563 -17.82 -2.01 15.72
C SER A 563 -18.29 -2.92 16.87
N ILE A 564 -17.34 -3.34 17.69
CA ILE A 564 -17.57 -4.06 18.93
C ILE A 564 -17.38 -3.04 20.06
N ASP A 565 -18.50 -2.54 20.55
CA ASP A 565 -18.55 -1.45 21.52
C ASP A 565 -18.60 -1.97 22.99
N VAL A 566 -18.73 -3.27 23.14
CA VAL A 566 -18.82 -3.95 24.43
C VAL A 566 -17.44 -4.34 24.93
N GLN A 567 -17.09 -3.90 26.14
CA GLN A 567 -15.84 -4.32 26.81
C GLN A 567 -15.90 -5.79 27.18
N HIS A 568 -15.17 -6.61 26.44
CA HIS A 568 -15.21 -8.06 26.59
C HIS A 568 -13.87 -8.75 26.47
N PHE A 569 -13.01 -8.29 25.55
CA PHE A 569 -11.75 -8.95 25.26
C PHE A 569 -10.60 -8.40 26.13
N ASP A 570 -9.64 -9.28 26.43
CA ASP A 570 -8.40 -8.90 27.12
C ASP A 570 -7.29 -8.54 26.12
N ARG A 571 -7.36 -9.08 24.89
CA ARG A 571 -6.36 -8.87 23.81
C ARG A 571 -6.95 -8.98 22.43
N VAL A 572 -6.31 -8.22 21.51
CA VAL A 572 -6.57 -8.30 20.07
C VAL A 572 -5.32 -8.84 19.36
N TYR A 573 -5.51 -9.84 18.52
CA TYR A 573 -4.48 -10.46 17.71
C TYR A 573 -4.71 -10.18 16.23
N GLY A 574 -3.64 -9.80 15.50
CA GLY A 574 -3.65 -9.62 14.05
C GLY A 574 -2.60 -10.47 13.35
N ILE A 575 -3.01 -11.25 12.36
CA ILE A 575 -2.11 -12.11 11.57
C ILE A 575 -2.38 -11.84 10.09
N PHE A 576 -1.49 -11.05 9.46
CA PHE A 576 -1.69 -10.57 8.10
C PHE A 576 -0.56 -11.02 7.16
N GLN A 577 -0.93 -11.72 6.10
CA GLN A 577 -0.01 -12.18 5.05
C GLN A 577 0.19 -11.13 3.94
N GLY A 578 -0.54 -10.01 4.02
CA GLY A 578 -0.56 -8.96 3.03
C GLY A 578 -1.47 -9.28 1.84
N VAL A 579 -2.56 -9.98 2.08
CA VAL A 579 -3.65 -10.20 1.10
C VAL A 579 -4.55 -8.97 1.03
N ILE A 580 -4.75 -8.29 2.16
CA ILE A 580 -5.46 -7.02 2.28
C ILE A 580 -4.47 -5.86 2.43
N THR A 581 -4.92 -4.65 2.19
CA THR A 581 -4.10 -3.45 2.36
C THR A 581 -3.76 -3.20 3.84
N ASP A 582 -2.76 -2.37 4.11
CA ASP A 582 -2.43 -1.96 5.47
C ASP A 582 -3.55 -1.15 6.15
N SER A 583 -4.31 -0.37 5.37
CA SER A 583 -5.48 0.35 5.84
C SER A 583 -6.59 -0.62 6.30
N GLU A 584 -6.93 -1.62 5.49
CA GLU A 584 -7.91 -2.65 5.85
C GLU A 584 -7.47 -3.48 7.07
N ALA A 585 -6.16 -3.76 7.19
CA ALA A 585 -5.62 -4.47 8.35
C ALA A 585 -5.74 -3.63 9.65
N ARG A 586 -5.46 -2.31 9.58
CA ARG A 586 -5.71 -1.40 10.71
C ARG A 586 -7.18 -1.33 11.07
N GLN A 587 -8.05 -1.30 10.08
CA GLN A 587 -9.49 -1.32 10.29
C GLN A 587 -9.95 -2.60 10.99
N ALA A 588 -9.45 -3.77 10.57
CA ALA A 588 -9.79 -5.04 11.19
C ALA A 588 -9.39 -5.10 12.68
N LEU A 589 -8.26 -4.48 13.05
CA LEU A 589 -7.80 -4.38 14.43
C LEU A 589 -8.55 -3.30 15.24
N ALA A 590 -9.08 -2.30 14.57
CA ALA A 590 -9.84 -1.20 15.19
C ALA A 590 -11.30 -1.54 15.49
N ARG A 591 -11.80 -2.72 15.15
CA ARG A 591 -13.19 -3.14 15.43
C ARG A 591 -13.47 -3.29 16.90
N VAL A 592 -12.47 -3.67 17.70
CA VAL A 592 -12.55 -3.67 19.16
C VAL A 592 -12.05 -2.31 19.64
N TRP A 593 -12.95 -1.51 20.21
CA TRP A 593 -12.65 -0.12 20.61
C TRP A 593 -11.90 -0.02 21.93
N ASP A 594 -11.89 -1.07 22.73
CA ASP A 594 -11.26 -1.07 24.05
C ASP A 594 -9.77 -0.73 23.97
N ASP A 595 -9.31 0.01 24.97
CA ASP A 595 -7.87 0.29 25.16
C ASP A 595 -7.17 -0.94 25.78
N ILE A 596 -7.02 -1.96 24.95
CA ILE A 596 -6.33 -3.21 25.29
C ILE A 596 -5.19 -3.47 24.32
N LEU A 597 -4.22 -4.28 24.73
CA LEU A 597 -3.03 -4.59 23.95
C LEU A 597 -3.38 -5.27 22.61
N ARG A 598 -2.83 -4.72 21.51
CA ARG A 598 -2.86 -5.35 20.20
C ARG A 598 -1.53 -6.06 19.92
N VAL A 599 -1.61 -7.31 19.53
CA VAL A 599 -0.45 -8.15 19.20
C VAL A 599 -0.51 -8.51 17.73
N VAL A 600 0.44 -8.01 16.94
CA VAL A 600 0.37 -8.07 15.48
C VAL A 600 1.59 -8.78 14.90
N TRP A 601 1.34 -9.65 13.96
CA TRP A 601 2.33 -10.10 12.99
C TRP A 601 1.81 -9.82 11.59
N CYS A 602 2.68 -9.29 10.74
CA CYS A 602 2.39 -9.18 9.32
C CYS A 602 3.62 -9.57 8.49
N ALA A 603 3.37 -10.01 7.27
CA ALA A 603 4.44 -10.30 6.30
C ALA A 603 5.29 -9.04 6.05
N LYS A 604 6.57 -9.22 5.73
CA LYS A 604 7.45 -8.09 5.36
C LYS A 604 6.95 -7.44 4.06
N HIS A 605 6.56 -8.26 3.10
CA HIS A 605 5.98 -7.86 1.81
C HIS A 605 4.63 -8.53 1.66
N GLY A 606 3.65 -7.82 1.11
CA GLY A 606 2.35 -8.39 0.81
C GLY A 606 2.32 -9.16 -0.51
N ILE A 607 1.15 -9.66 -0.86
CA ILE A 607 0.90 -10.51 -2.03
C ILE A 607 0.06 -9.73 -3.04
N GLY A 608 0.32 -9.93 -4.34
CA GLY A 608 -0.57 -9.41 -5.39
C GLY A 608 -0.23 -8.00 -5.86
N LEU A 609 1.03 -7.76 -6.27
CA LEU A 609 1.38 -6.54 -6.99
C LEU A 609 0.52 -6.37 -8.25
N ILE A 610 0.08 -5.15 -8.50
CA ILE A 610 -0.83 -4.80 -9.58
C ILE A 610 -0.03 -4.25 -10.76
N GLY A 611 -0.32 -4.73 -11.95
CA GLY A 611 0.20 -4.20 -13.20
C GLY A 611 1.70 -3.92 -13.19
N GLY A 612 2.59 -4.87 -13.40
CA GLY A 612 4.04 -4.67 -13.37
C GLY A 612 4.63 -4.20 -12.02
N GLY A 613 3.78 -3.93 -11.00
CA GLY A 613 4.20 -3.58 -9.65
C GLY A 613 4.77 -2.17 -9.47
N SER A 614 4.65 -1.28 -10.46
CA SER A 614 5.14 0.10 -10.36
C SER A 614 4.39 0.91 -9.29
N THR A 615 5.10 1.81 -8.62
CA THR A 615 4.51 2.83 -7.72
C THR A 615 4.28 4.16 -8.44
N ASN A 616 4.64 4.25 -9.72
CA ASN A 616 4.40 5.40 -10.57
C ASN A 616 3.16 5.16 -11.44
N TYR A 617 2.11 5.96 -11.24
CA TYR A 617 0.84 5.82 -11.95
C TYR A 617 0.95 6.03 -13.48
N LYS A 618 1.89 6.86 -13.96
CA LYS A 618 2.11 7.06 -15.40
C LYS A 618 2.64 5.80 -16.06
N LEU A 619 3.58 5.10 -15.39
CA LEU A 619 4.09 3.81 -15.86
C LEU A 619 3.00 2.72 -15.79
N LEU A 620 2.16 2.73 -14.76
CA LEU A 620 1.02 1.82 -14.69
C LEU A 620 -0.01 2.10 -15.79
N SER A 621 -0.34 3.37 -16.04
CA SER A 621 -1.24 3.75 -17.14
C SER A 621 -0.70 3.27 -18.49
N HIS A 622 0.58 3.50 -18.75
CA HIS A 622 1.24 3.03 -19.96
C HIS A 622 1.23 1.49 -20.05
N TRP A 623 1.56 0.79 -18.97
CA TRP A 623 1.51 -0.67 -18.91
C TRP A 623 0.10 -1.22 -19.23
N TYR A 624 -0.94 -0.61 -18.70
CA TYR A 624 -2.32 -1.00 -19.02
C TYR A 624 -2.64 -0.78 -20.50
N GLN A 625 -2.23 0.36 -21.07
CA GLN A 625 -2.47 0.68 -22.48
C GLN A 625 -1.74 -0.28 -23.42
N GLU A 626 -0.46 -0.56 -23.16
CA GLU A 626 0.33 -1.47 -24.01
C GLU A 626 -0.18 -2.91 -23.92
N ASN A 627 -0.47 -3.42 -22.70
CA ASN A 627 -1.10 -4.75 -22.58
C ASN A 627 -2.40 -4.86 -23.37
N GLN A 628 -3.19 -3.79 -23.36
CA GLN A 628 -4.44 -3.79 -24.11
C GLN A 628 -4.22 -3.81 -25.61
N LYS A 629 -3.29 -3.00 -26.11
CA LYS A 629 -2.92 -3.03 -27.54
C LYS A 629 -2.43 -4.40 -27.97
N GLU A 630 -1.56 -5.02 -27.18
CA GLU A 630 -1.07 -6.37 -27.44
C GLU A 630 -2.22 -7.39 -27.48
N ASN A 631 -3.12 -7.34 -26.49
CA ASN A 631 -4.28 -8.21 -26.44
C ASN A 631 -5.17 -8.03 -27.68
N LEU A 632 -5.42 -6.81 -28.10
CA LEU A 632 -6.25 -6.51 -29.29
C LEU A 632 -5.56 -6.89 -30.59
N ALA A 633 -4.25 -6.68 -30.71
CA ALA A 633 -3.47 -7.12 -31.85
C ALA A 633 -3.53 -8.64 -32.04
N LEU A 634 -3.53 -9.42 -30.94
CA LEU A 634 -3.70 -10.86 -30.97
C LEU A 634 -5.10 -11.29 -31.46
N LEU A 635 -6.11 -10.49 -31.21
CA LEU A 635 -7.52 -10.83 -31.45
C LEU A 635 -8.06 -10.27 -32.77
N SER A 636 -7.46 -9.20 -33.29
CA SER A 636 -7.91 -8.51 -34.50
C SER A 636 -8.05 -9.40 -35.74
N PRO A 637 -7.17 -10.40 -35.97
CA PRO A 637 -7.33 -11.30 -37.12
C PRO A 637 -8.61 -12.12 -37.08
N LEU A 638 -9.13 -12.41 -35.90
CA LEU A 638 -10.32 -13.25 -35.68
C LEU A 638 -11.64 -12.48 -35.75
N HIS A 639 -11.65 -11.24 -35.23
CA HIS A 639 -12.85 -10.46 -35.02
C HIS A 639 -13.10 -9.37 -36.06
N LYS A 640 -12.24 -9.21 -37.06
CA LYS A 640 -12.30 -8.05 -37.98
C LYS A 640 -12.37 -6.73 -37.20
N ILE A 641 -11.77 -6.68 -36.02
CA ILE A 641 -11.67 -5.46 -35.23
C ILE A 641 -10.72 -4.55 -35.99
N ASP A 642 -11.20 -3.36 -36.34
CA ASP A 642 -10.37 -2.33 -36.93
C ASP A 642 -9.35 -1.87 -35.87
N VAL A 643 -8.11 -2.33 -36.00
CA VAL A 643 -7.00 -2.03 -35.07
C VAL A 643 -6.62 -0.55 -35.11
N ASP A 644 -6.99 0.13 -36.21
CA ASP A 644 -6.74 1.56 -36.41
C ASP A 644 -7.81 2.43 -35.70
N LEU A 645 -8.90 1.85 -35.19
CA LEU A 645 -9.79 2.55 -34.27
C LEU A 645 -9.01 2.91 -32.99
N PRO A 646 -8.85 4.21 -32.69
CA PRO A 646 -8.19 4.61 -31.45
C PRO A 646 -9.05 4.11 -30.29
N MET A 647 -8.68 2.97 -29.73
CA MET A 647 -9.27 2.51 -28.47
C MET A 647 -8.78 3.42 -27.36
N VAL A 648 -9.49 4.49 -27.18
CA VAL A 648 -9.19 5.50 -26.18
C VAL A 648 -9.80 5.04 -24.86
N TYR A 649 -8.95 4.64 -23.93
CA TYR A 649 -9.37 4.55 -22.53
C TYR A 649 -10.00 5.85 -22.09
N ASP A 650 -11.06 5.78 -21.31
CA ASP A 650 -11.49 6.98 -20.58
C ASP A 650 -10.34 7.41 -19.65
N PRO A 651 -9.76 8.61 -19.90
CA PRO A 651 -8.55 9.04 -19.18
C PRO A 651 -8.78 9.25 -17.69
N VAL A 652 -10.02 9.54 -17.28
CA VAL A 652 -10.38 9.77 -15.87
C VAL A 652 -10.36 8.45 -15.12
N HIS A 653 -11.01 7.41 -15.66
CA HIS A 653 -11.01 6.07 -15.05
C HIS A 653 -9.62 5.45 -15.04
N LEU A 654 -8.87 5.53 -16.13
CA LEU A 654 -7.52 4.97 -16.24
C LEU A 654 -6.56 5.63 -15.25
N ARG A 655 -6.57 6.97 -15.17
CA ARG A 655 -5.70 7.72 -14.24
C ARG A 655 -5.99 7.34 -12.80
N THR A 656 -7.26 7.33 -12.41
CA THR A 656 -7.68 6.99 -11.04
C THR A 656 -7.31 5.56 -10.68
N SER A 657 -7.61 4.60 -11.55
CA SER A 657 -7.22 3.21 -11.37
C SER A 657 -5.70 3.02 -11.23
N ALA A 658 -4.91 3.73 -12.03
CA ALA A 658 -3.46 3.68 -11.96
C ALA A 658 -2.91 4.33 -10.67
N LYS A 659 -3.47 5.47 -10.21
CA LYS A 659 -3.09 6.11 -8.95
C LYS A 659 -3.41 5.20 -7.74
N LEU A 660 -4.61 4.64 -7.68
CA LEU A 660 -4.99 3.68 -6.62
C LEU A 660 -4.10 2.44 -6.63
N SER A 661 -3.79 1.89 -7.82
CA SER A 661 -2.86 0.77 -7.96
C SER A 661 -1.45 1.11 -7.49
N ALA A 662 -0.98 2.34 -7.71
CA ALA A 662 0.33 2.81 -7.24
C ALA A 662 0.40 2.84 -5.70
N ILE A 663 -0.65 3.33 -5.02
CA ILE A 663 -0.75 3.31 -3.54
C ILE A 663 -0.70 1.86 -3.02
N VAL A 664 -1.51 0.97 -3.58
CA VAL A 664 -1.55 -0.44 -3.17
C VAL A 664 -0.20 -1.10 -3.38
N ASN A 665 0.46 -0.87 -4.53
CA ASN A 665 1.80 -1.42 -4.78
C ASN A 665 2.84 -0.89 -3.79
N ALA A 666 2.79 0.41 -3.44
CA ALA A 666 3.67 0.98 -2.43
C ALA A 666 3.45 0.34 -1.06
N ALA A 667 2.20 0.19 -0.65
CA ALA A 667 1.84 -0.46 0.61
C ALA A 667 2.25 -1.94 0.65
N ILE A 668 1.97 -2.71 -0.41
CA ILE A 668 2.30 -4.14 -0.49
C ILE A 668 3.80 -4.39 -0.49
N ARG A 669 4.60 -3.56 -1.18
CA ARG A 669 6.06 -3.69 -1.18
C ARG A 669 6.69 -3.52 0.18
N LEU A 670 6.14 -2.65 1.02
CA LEU A 670 6.61 -2.30 2.35
C LEU A 670 5.52 -2.57 3.41
N TYR A 671 4.85 -3.71 3.29
CA TYR A 671 3.60 -3.98 4.01
C TYR A 671 3.72 -3.83 5.53
N ARG A 672 4.77 -4.40 6.13
CA ARG A 672 5.00 -4.30 7.57
C ARG A 672 5.26 -2.86 8.01
N GLN A 673 6.11 -2.15 7.30
CA GLN A 673 6.43 -0.75 7.60
C GLN A 673 5.22 0.15 7.38
N SER A 674 4.45 -0.07 6.31
CA SER A 674 3.22 0.67 6.04
C SER A 674 2.19 0.50 7.16
N LEU A 675 2.02 -0.74 7.65
CA LEU A 675 1.10 -1.02 8.74
C LEU A 675 1.56 -0.39 10.07
N GLN A 676 2.85 -0.47 10.39
CA GLN A 676 3.44 0.14 11.58
C GLN A 676 3.30 1.67 11.56
N TYR A 677 3.67 2.28 10.43
CA TYR A 677 3.55 3.72 10.26
C TYR A 677 2.08 4.17 10.36
N GLY A 678 1.16 3.43 9.74
CA GLY A 678 -0.27 3.72 9.82
C GLY A 678 -0.74 3.81 11.27
N PHE A 679 -0.34 2.88 12.15
CA PHE A 679 -0.66 2.94 13.58
C PHE A 679 -0.05 4.15 14.28
N ILE A 680 1.21 4.49 13.98
CA ILE A 680 1.87 5.68 14.55
C ILE A 680 1.14 6.96 14.08
N ALA A 681 0.76 7.03 12.81
CA ALA A 681 0.04 8.17 12.25
C ALA A 681 -1.36 8.34 12.89
N ASP A 682 -2.02 7.22 13.22
CA ASP A 682 -3.31 7.21 13.92
C ASP A 682 -3.18 7.58 15.41
N GLY A 683 -1.95 7.74 15.95
CA GLY A 683 -1.69 8.15 17.34
C GLY A 683 -1.45 6.99 18.31
N HIS A 684 -1.21 5.76 17.80
CA HIS A 684 -0.96 4.58 18.63
C HIS A 684 0.53 4.37 18.93
N GLN A 685 0.85 3.65 20.00
CA GLN A 685 2.22 3.34 20.39
C GLN A 685 2.65 1.98 19.80
N VAL A 686 3.69 1.99 18.98
CA VAL A 686 4.18 0.78 18.30
C VAL A 686 5.46 0.29 18.94
N MET A 687 5.45 -0.94 19.43
CA MET A 687 6.62 -1.63 19.99
C MET A 687 7.01 -2.83 19.13
N MET A 688 8.32 -3.00 18.89
CA MET A 688 8.86 -4.12 18.13
C MET A 688 9.35 -5.24 19.02
N ARG A 689 8.92 -6.46 18.75
CA ARG A 689 9.44 -7.67 19.39
C ARG A 689 10.26 -8.48 18.37
N SER A 690 11.57 -8.22 18.33
CA SER A 690 12.51 -8.82 17.38
C SER A 690 13.72 -9.42 18.06
N ASN A 691 14.48 -10.25 17.32
CA ASN A 691 15.79 -10.73 17.77
C ASN A 691 16.75 -9.58 18.10
N THR A 692 16.75 -8.55 17.26
CA THR A 692 17.62 -7.38 17.42
C THR A 692 17.30 -6.62 18.71
N VAL A 693 16.02 -6.39 19.00
CA VAL A 693 15.57 -5.72 20.22
C VAL A 693 15.96 -6.53 21.45
N GLN A 694 15.75 -7.86 21.43
CA GLN A 694 16.16 -8.73 22.56
C GLN A 694 17.67 -8.71 22.77
N ASN A 695 18.46 -8.75 21.70
CA ASN A 695 19.92 -8.67 21.79
C ASN A 695 20.38 -7.31 22.31
N ASN A 696 19.71 -6.20 21.92
CA ASN A 696 20.02 -4.88 22.45
C ASN A 696 19.71 -4.79 23.94
N ILE A 697 18.56 -5.28 24.38
CA ILE A 697 18.21 -5.33 25.82
C ILE A 697 19.26 -6.11 26.59
N ILE A 698 19.67 -7.30 26.09
CA ILE A 698 20.72 -8.09 26.73
C ILE A 698 22.05 -7.33 26.74
N ARG A 699 22.39 -6.62 25.67
CA ARG A 699 23.59 -5.79 25.60
C ARG A 699 23.55 -4.69 26.67
N ASP A 700 22.43 -3.98 26.77
CA ASP A 700 22.26 -2.86 27.70
C ASP A 700 22.29 -3.33 29.15
N LEU A 701 21.66 -4.48 29.45
CA LEU A 701 21.79 -5.15 30.78
C LEU A 701 23.24 -5.58 31.10
N ARG A 702 23.98 -6.05 30.09
CA ARG A 702 25.41 -6.34 30.26
C ARG A 702 26.22 -5.07 30.54
N LEU A 703 25.99 -4.00 29.84
CA LEU A 703 26.63 -2.70 30.10
C LEU A 703 26.31 -2.21 31.51
N ALA A 704 25.04 -2.28 31.92
CA ALA A 704 24.62 -1.94 33.28
C ALA A 704 25.34 -2.84 34.34
N PHE A 705 25.48 -4.13 34.06
CA PHE A 705 26.24 -5.05 34.93
C PHE A 705 27.70 -4.62 35.07
N PHE A 706 28.37 -4.25 33.99
CA PHE A 706 29.77 -3.81 34.05
C PHE A 706 29.93 -2.43 34.71
N ALA A 707 28.91 -1.55 34.59
CA ALA A 707 28.90 -0.24 35.24
C ALA A 707 28.55 -0.28 36.73
N THR A 708 27.97 -1.38 37.24
CA THR A 708 27.63 -1.57 38.65
C THR A 708 28.89 -1.87 39.47
N ASP A 709 29.05 -1.20 40.62
CA ASP A 709 30.17 -1.43 41.52
C ASP A 709 30.33 -2.92 41.87
N ALA A 710 31.58 -3.37 41.90
CA ALA A 710 31.90 -4.76 42.15
C ALA A 710 31.44 -5.25 43.54
N SER A 711 31.30 -4.34 44.51
CA SER A 711 30.80 -4.58 45.86
C SER A 711 29.25 -4.75 45.91
N ASP A 712 28.50 -4.23 44.93
CA ASP A 712 27.06 -4.41 44.88
C ASP A 712 26.68 -5.75 44.25
N LEU A 713 26.95 -6.82 44.98
CA LEU A 713 26.63 -8.18 44.55
C LEU A 713 25.14 -8.42 44.35
N GLY A 714 24.27 -7.67 45.04
CA GLY A 714 22.80 -7.80 44.92
C GLY A 714 22.29 -7.36 43.58
N THR A 715 22.64 -6.16 43.11
CA THR A 715 22.26 -5.62 41.80
C THR A 715 22.89 -6.42 40.69
N ARG A 716 24.17 -6.81 40.79
CA ARG A 716 24.83 -7.63 39.77
C ARG A 716 24.17 -9.01 39.62
N LYS A 717 23.79 -9.66 40.70
CA LYS A 717 23.08 -10.96 40.68
C LYS A 717 21.71 -10.82 40.00
N ARG A 718 20.95 -9.73 40.30
CA ARG A 718 19.66 -9.46 39.69
C ARG A 718 19.79 -9.28 38.18
N LEU A 719 20.74 -8.47 37.70
CA LEU A 719 21.00 -8.26 36.28
C LEU A 719 21.37 -9.54 35.52
N ILE A 720 22.24 -10.40 36.12
CA ILE A 720 22.55 -11.70 35.55
C ILE A 720 21.32 -12.59 35.47
N MET A 721 20.53 -12.65 36.53
CA MET A 721 19.29 -13.46 36.52
C MET A 721 18.32 -12.98 35.43
N GLU A 722 18.20 -11.68 35.22
CA GLU A 722 17.35 -11.09 34.17
C GLU A 722 17.87 -11.45 32.77
N ILE A 723 19.18 -11.32 32.53
CA ILE A 723 19.78 -11.73 31.24
C ILE A 723 19.52 -13.21 30.96
N VAL A 724 19.79 -14.09 31.96
CA VAL A 724 19.58 -15.53 31.82
C VAL A 724 18.11 -15.87 31.57
N LYS A 725 17.19 -15.19 32.26
CA LYS A 725 15.75 -15.35 32.05
C LYS A 725 15.35 -14.98 30.62
N ILE A 726 15.73 -13.81 30.14
CA ILE A 726 15.42 -13.34 28.77
C ILE A 726 15.97 -14.33 27.73
N GLN A 727 17.21 -14.77 27.87
CA GLN A 727 17.82 -15.74 26.95
C GLN A 727 17.09 -17.09 26.97
N LYS A 728 16.75 -17.60 28.14
CA LYS A 728 16.03 -18.87 28.28
C LYS A 728 14.65 -18.82 27.67
N ASP A 729 13.89 -17.77 27.99
CA ASP A 729 12.54 -17.55 27.46
C ASP A 729 12.56 -17.40 25.93
N TRP A 730 13.58 -16.74 25.40
CA TRP A 730 13.75 -16.56 23.96
C TRP A 730 14.06 -17.87 23.22
N VAL A 731 15.01 -18.66 23.73
CA VAL A 731 15.36 -19.97 23.16
C VAL A 731 14.15 -20.91 23.20
N GLN A 732 13.44 -20.95 24.32
CA GLN A 732 12.23 -21.76 24.45
C GLN A 732 11.13 -21.35 23.51
N SER A 733 10.88 -20.04 23.36
CA SER A 733 9.90 -19.48 22.43
C SER A 733 10.22 -19.87 20.97
N ARG A 734 11.49 -19.79 20.55
CA ARG A 734 11.92 -20.20 19.19
C ARG A 734 11.73 -21.69 18.94
N GLN A 735 12.03 -22.54 19.90
CA GLN A 735 11.84 -23.99 19.75
C GLN A 735 10.34 -24.32 19.62
N LYS A 736 9.51 -23.72 20.47
CA LYS A 736 8.05 -23.89 20.42
C LYS A 736 7.46 -23.36 19.12
N ALA A 737 7.93 -22.22 18.60
CA ALA A 737 7.51 -21.69 17.32
C ALA A 737 7.78 -22.66 16.13
N LYS A 738 8.88 -23.42 16.16
CA LYS A 738 9.14 -24.46 15.17
C LYS A 738 8.13 -25.61 15.25
N ASP A 739 7.78 -26.04 16.46
CA ASP A 739 6.77 -27.08 16.67
C ASP A 739 5.38 -26.61 16.20
N VAL A 740 5.01 -25.35 16.50
CA VAL A 740 3.78 -24.72 16.00
C VAL A 740 3.74 -24.76 14.47
N LYS A 741 4.82 -24.33 13.79
CA LYS A 741 4.91 -24.32 12.32
C LYS A 741 4.67 -25.71 11.72
N ARG A 742 5.30 -26.73 12.27
CA ARG A 742 5.14 -28.11 11.82
C ARG A 742 3.69 -28.56 11.97
N LYS A 743 3.10 -28.36 13.14
CA LYS A 743 1.72 -28.76 13.44
C LYS A 743 0.69 -28.04 12.55
N ILE A 744 0.80 -26.76 12.37
CA ILE A 744 -0.07 -25.98 11.46
C ILE A 744 -0.01 -26.55 10.04
N LYS A 745 1.19 -26.93 9.56
CA LYS A 745 1.32 -27.54 8.23
C LYS A 745 0.61 -28.89 8.15
N GLU A 746 0.75 -29.72 9.18
CA GLU A 746 0.06 -31.03 9.26
C GLU A 746 -1.46 -30.84 9.28
N ILE A 747 -1.99 -29.93 10.07
CA ILE A 747 -3.42 -29.61 10.17
C ILE A 747 -3.97 -29.08 8.85
N LYS A 748 -3.26 -28.16 8.21
CA LYS A 748 -3.66 -27.67 6.88
C LYS A 748 -3.79 -28.80 5.87
N GLN A 749 -2.82 -29.69 5.81
CA GLN A 749 -2.85 -30.84 4.90
C GLN A 749 -4.02 -31.78 5.24
N HIS A 750 -4.27 -32.01 6.51
CA HIS A 750 -5.39 -32.81 6.98
C HIS A 750 -6.74 -32.20 6.60
N ASN A 751 -6.93 -30.90 6.84
CA ASN A 751 -8.16 -30.18 6.49
C ASN A 751 -8.40 -30.18 4.97
N GLN A 752 -7.36 -30.00 4.16
CA GLN A 752 -7.46 -30.09 2.70
C GLN A 752 -7.89 -31.47 2.24
N LEU A 753 -7.36 -32.52 2.87
CA LEU A 753 -7.75 -33.90 2.57
C LEU A 753 -9.19 -34.18 2.98
N LEU A 754 -9.63 -33.70 4.15
CA LEU A 754 -11.02 -33.83 4.59
C LEU A 754 -11.99 -33.13 3.63
N ALA A 755 -11.68 -31.89 3.24
CA ALA A 755 -12.49 -31.16 2.27
C ALA A 755 -12.56 -31.90 0.92
N ALA A 756 -11.42 -32.41 0.43
CA ALA A 756 -11.38 -33.18 -0.82
C ALA A 756 -12.19 -34.50 -0.73
N LYS A 757 -12.18 -35.15 0.43
CA LYS A 757 -13.01 -36.34 0.67
C LYS A 757 -14.49 -35.98 0.73
N ALA A 758 -14.86 -34.86 1.32
CA ALA A 758 -16.24 -34.40 1.39
C ALA A 758 -16.80 -34.12 -0.03
N VAL A 759 -16.03 -33.49 -0.90
CA VAL A 759 -16.42 -33.27 -2.30
C VAL A 759 -16.57 -34.61 -3.03
N ALA A 760 -15.59 -35.53 -2.92
CA ALA A 760 -15.64 -36.81 -3.63
C ALA A 760 -16.80 -37.70 -3.17
N ASN A 761 -17.17 -37.65 -1.87
CA ASN A 761 -18.23 -38.44 -1.28
C ASN A 761 -19.62 -37.80 -1.37
N ALA A 762 -19.73 -36.55 -1.81
CA ALA A 762 -21.02 -35.88 -1.99
C ALA A 762 -21.89 -36.65 -3.00
N SER A 763 -23.20 -36.55 -2.85
CA SER A 763 -24.14 -37.16 -3.82
C SER A 763 -24.02 -36.48 -5.17
N ASP A 764 -24.20 -37.26 -6.25
CA ASP A 764 -24.24 -36.77 -7.60
C ASP A 764 -25.51 -35.96 -7.86
N ILE A 765 -25.41 -34.88 -8.57
CA ILE A 765 -26.51 -34.05 -9.05
C ILE A 765 -26.49 -33.97 -10.56
N ASP A 766 -27.66 -33.70 -11.14
CA ASP A 766 -27.82 -33.43 -12.57
C ASP A 766 -27.70 -31.93 -12.90
N TYR A 767 -27.79 -31.57 -14.18
CA TYR A 767 -27.71 -30.20 -14.66
C TYR A 767 -28.85 -29.31 -14.13
N CYS A 768 -30.06 -29.85 -13.99
CA CYS A 768 -31.21 -29.10 -13.49
C CYS A 768 -31.04 -28.78 -12.00
N GLU A 769 -30.62 -29.76 -11.21
CA GLU A 769 -30.32 -29.60 -9.79
C GLU A 769 -29.16 -28.63 -9.58
N TYR A 770 -28.10 -28.72 -10.39
CA TYR A 770 -26.99 -27.80 -10.36
C TYR A 770 -27.45 -26.36 -10.62
N ASN A 771 -28.28 -26.11 -11.63
CA ASN A 771 -28.81 -24.77 -11.93
C ASN A 771 -29.73 -24.24 -10.83
N GLN A 772 -30.51 -25.10 -10.18
CA GLN A 772 -31.31 -24.73 -9.01
C GLN A 772 -30.42 -24.28 -7.85
N LEU A 773 -29.36 -25.02 -7.56
CA LEU A 773 -28.38 -24.67 -6.53
C LEU A 773 -27.62 -23.40 -6.88
N LEU A 774 -27.26 -23.16 -8.15
CA LEU A 774 -26.56 -21.96 -8.62
C LEU A 774 -27.36 -20.68 -8.33
N ASN A 775 -28.71 -20.77 -8.42
CA ASN A 775 -29.62 -19.65 -8.17
C ASN A 775 -30.05 -19.54 -6.69
N LYS A 776 -29.62 -20.45 -5.82
CA LYS A 776 -29.96 -20.43 -4.41
C LYS A 776 -29.14 -19.37 -3.64
N HIS A 777 -29.82 -18.58 -2.83
CA HIS A 777 -29.20 -17.47 -2.09
C HIS A 777 -28.14 -17.93 -1.07
N SER A 778 -28.34 -19.04 -0.40
CA SER A 778 -27.41 -19.61 0.56
C SER A 778 -27.33 -21.12 0.42
N LEU A 779 -26.12 -21.66 0.39
CA LEU A 779 -25.85 -23.08 0.20
C LEU A 779 -25.35 -23.70 1.49
N SER A 780 -25.83 -24.89 1.83
CA SER A 780 -25.21 -25.72 2.86
C SER A 780 -23.87 -26.28 2.39
N ASP A 781 -23.07 -26.83 3.29
CA ASP A 781 -21.78 -27.45 2.94
C ASP A 781 -21.97 -28.66 2.02
N GLU A 782 -23.03 -29.42 2.23
CA GLU A 782 -23.36 -30.56 1.36
C GLU A 782 -23.69 -30.09 -0.05
N GLU A 783 -24.54 -29.09 -0.21
CA GLU A 783 -24.90 -28.53 -1.52
C GLU A 783 -23.69 -27.94 -2.24
N ARG A 784 -22.76 -27.27 -1.53
CA ARG A 784 -21.51 -26.80 -2.11
C ARG A 784 -20.62 -27.94 -2.58
N ASN A 785 -20.55 -29.03 -1.82
CA ASN A 785 -19.77 -30.20 -2.18
C ASN A 785 -20.38 -30.92 -3.40
N GLN A 786 -21.72 -31.01 -3.48
CA GLN A 786 -22.44 -31.55 -4.65
C GLN A 786 -22.13 -30.71 -5.91
N MET A 787 -22.24 -29.38 -5.84
CA MET A 787 -21.92 -28.48 -6.94
C MET A 787 -20.46 -28.62 -7.37
N ASN A 788 -19.51 -28.66 -6.43
CA ASN A 788 -18.10 -28.83 -6.73
C ASN A 788 -17.81 -30.18 -7.37
N LYS A 789 -18.45 -31.25 -6.90
CA LYS A 789 -18.33 -32.56 -7.51
C LYS A 789 -18.88 -32.58 -8.93
N TYR A 790 -20.07 -31.98 -9.15
CA TYR A 790 -20.66 -31.85 -10.48
C TYR A 790 -19.71 -31.13 -11.43
N LEU A 791 -19.19 -29.98 -11.05
CA LEU A 791 -18.25 -29.21 -11.87
C LEU A 791 -16.97 -29.98 -12.19
N LEU A 792 -16.37 -30.66 -11.21
CA LEU A 792 -15.17 -31.47 -11.43
C LEU A 792 -15.45 -32.64 -12.37
N ARG A 793 -16.58 -33.29 -12.21
CA ARG A 793 -16.98 -34.39 -13.10
C ARG A 793 -17.20 -33.91 -14.53
N ASP A 794 -17.90 -32.78 -14.69
CA ASP A 794 -18.14 -32.14 -15.98
C ASP A 794 -16.83 -31.72 -16.67
N MET A 795 -15.95 -31.05 -15.93
CA MET A 795 -14.66 -30.56 -16.44
C MET A 795 -13.70 -31.68 -16.84
N TYR A 796 -13.62 -32.75 -16.07
CA TYR A 796 -12.62 -33.82 -16.30
C TYR A 796 -13.18 -35.07 -17.01
N GLY A 797 -14.50 -35.21 -17.07
CA GLY A 797 -15.16 -36.37 -17.67
C GLY A 797 -14.88 -37.71 -16.98
N ILE A 798 -14.39 -37.68 -15.74
CA ILE A 798 -14.03 -38.88 -14.95
C ILE A 798 -14.63 -38.83 -13.56
N GLU A 799 -14.59 -39.96 -12.85
CA GLU A 799 -15.03 -40.02 -11.45
C GLU A 799 -14.19 -39.10 -10.55
N VAL A 800 -14.88 -38.37 -9.69
CA VAL A 800 -14.23 -37.40 -8.78
C VAL A 800 -13.66 -38.12 -7.57
N THR A 801 -12.35 -38.15 -7.47
CA THR A 801 -11.62 -38.71 -6.34
C THR A 801 -11.05 -37.60 -5.47
N PRO A 802 -10.73 -37.87 -4.18
CA PRO A 802 -10.05 -36.91 -3.33
C PRO A 802 -8.72 -36.41 -3.92
N MET A 803 -8.02 -37.29 -4.66
CA MET A 803 -6.75 -36.93 -5.29
C MET A 803 -6.96 -35.97 -6.48
N LEU A 804 -8.00 -36.17 -7.28
CA LEU A 804 -8.37 -35.24 -8.36
C LEU A 804 -8.70 -33.87 -7.79
N THR A 805 -9.54 -33.80 -6.76
CA THR A 805 -9.89 -32.54 -6.08
C THR A 805 -8.64 -31.79 -5.55
N LEU A 806 -7.71 -32.53 -4.91
CA LEU A 806 -6.46 -31.94 -4.41
C LEU A 806 -5.54 -31.44 -5.53
N ARG A 807 -5.53 -32.08 -6.70
CA ARG A 807 -4.78 -31.65 -7.87
C ARG A 807 -5.41 -30.45 -8.53
N ASP A 808 -6.74 -30.44 -8.67
CA ASP A 808 -7.49 -29.33 -9.25
C ASP A 808 -7.29 -28.05 -8.43
N ASN A 809 -7.36 -28.13 -7.11
CA ASN A 809 -7.05 -27.03 -6.20
C ASN A 809 -5.62 -26.43 -6.37
N LYS A 810 -4.73 -27.14 -7.07
CA LYS A 810 -3.38 -26.67 -7.46
C LYS A 810 -3.30 -26.19 -8.92
N GLY A 811 -4.43 -26.02 -9.58
CA GLY A 811 -4.50 -25.58 -10.98
C GLY A 811 -4.22 -26.66 -12.03
N TYR A 812 -4.45 -27.93 -11.70
CA TYR A 812 -4.18 -29.05 -12.61
C TYR A 812 -5.01 -28.98 -13.90
N TYR A 813 -6.29 -28.58 -13.81
CA TYR A 813 -7.12 -28.40 -15.01
C TYR A 813 -6.54 -27.38 -15.99
N GLY A 814 -6.06 -26.24 -15.47
CA GLY A 814 -5.42 -25.23 -16.32
C GLY A 814 -4.14 -25.75 -17.00
N GLN A 815 -3.40 -26.65 -16.34
CA GLN A 815 -2.21 -27.29 -16.93
C GLN A 815 -2.62 -28.29 -18.02
N LEU A 816 -3.62 -29.11 -17.78
CA LEU A 816 -4.16 -30.05 -18.78
C LEU A 816 -4.72 -29.29 -19.98
N LEU A 817 -5.49 -28.24 -19.76
CA LEU A 817 -6.06 -27.45 -20.84
C LEU A 817 -4.95 -26.79 -21.68
N THR A 818 -3.89 -26.29 -21.03
CA THR A 818 -2.74 -25.72 -21.75
C THR A 818 -2.07 -26.77 -22.63
N HIS A 819 -1.83 -27.98 -22.12
CA HIS A 819 -1.26 -29.07 -22.87
C HIS A 819 -2.19 -29.51 -24.02
N TYR A 820 -3.49 -29.62 -23.73
CA TYR A 820 -4.47 -30.00 -24.77
C TYR A 820 -4.53 -28.97 -25.89
N ILE A 821 -4.51 -27.70 -25.59
CA ILE A 821 -4.47 -26.61 -26.57
C ILE A 821 -3.20 -26.71 -27.42
N SER A 822 -2.02 -26.95 -26.79
CA SER A 822 -0.73 -27.00 -27.51
C SER A 822 -0.56 -28.23 -28.41
N GLU A 823 -1.13 -29.36 -28.03
CA GLU A 823 -0.87 -30.65 -28.73
C GLU A 823 -2.02 -31.06 -29.66
N TYR A 824 -3.26 -30.70 -29.34
CA TYR A 824 -4.44 -31.25 -30.04
C TYR A 824 -5.33 -30.20 -30.72
N LEU A 825 -5.39 -28.96 -30.24
CA LEU A 825 -6.29 -27.93 -30.76
C LEU A 825 -5.62 -26.90 -31.69
N THR A 826 -4.57 -27.31 -32.40
CA THR A 826 -3.87 -26.43 -33.33
C THR A 826 -4.76 -25.82 -34.45
N HIS A 827 -5.96 -26.33 -34.66
CA HIS A 827 -6.88 -25.92 -35.73
C HIS A 827 -8.25 -25.42 -35.27
N GLU A 828 -8.58 -25.50 -33.99
CA GLU A 828 -9.92 -25.17 -33.46
C GLU A 828 -9.98 -23.90 -32.61
N SER A 829 -9.34 -22.80 -33.03
CA SER A 829 -9.47 -21.50 -32.35
C SER A 829 -10.91 -20.99 -32.32
N GLU A 830 -11.75 -21.38 -33.27
CA GLU A 830 -13.14 -20.92 -33.42
C GLU A 830 -14.03 -21.31 -32.22
N TYR A 831 -13.79 -22.46 -31.58
CA TYR A 831 -14.54 -22.86 -30.37
C TYR A 831 -14.38 -21.88 -29.20
N PHE A 832 -13.15 -21.52 -28.89
CA PHE A 832 -12.90 -20.55 -27.80
C PHE A 832 -13.41 -19.16 -28.14
N HIS A 833 -13.37 -18.81 -29.40
CA HIS A 833 -13.86 -17.55 -29.92
C HIS A 833 -15.38 -17.41 -29.72
N VAL A 834 -16.16 -18.38 -30.14
CA VAL A 834 -17.62 -18.39 -29.95
C VAL A 834 -17.98 -18.36 -28.47
N ARG A 835 -17.23 -19.09 -27.63
CA ARG A 835 -17.48 -19.12 -26.20
C ARG A 835 -17.19 -17.78 -25.52
N ASP A 836 -16.12 -17.09 -25.93
CA ASP A 836 -15.68 -15.83 -25.32
C ASP A 836 -16.39 -14.61 -25.92
N GLN A 837 -17.10 -14.76 -27.07
CA GLN A 837 -17.79 -13.69 -27.79
C GLN A 837 -18.74 -12.86 -26.90
N PRO A 838 -19.60 -13.44 -26.04
CA PRO A 838 -20.51 -12.64 -25.21
C PRO A 838 -19.80 -11.71 -24.22
N GLU A 839 -18.65 -12.13 -23.69
CA GLU A 839 -17.85 -11.29 -22.77
C GLU A 839 -17.19 -10.13 -23.52
N TRP A 840 -16.83 -10.35 -24.78
CA TRP A 840 -16.25 -9.34 -25.68
C TRP A 840 -17.28 -8.31 -26.11
N ASP A 841 -18.45 -8.77 -26.57
CA ASP A 841 -19.52 -7.89 -27.00
C ASP A 841 -19.92 -6.93 -25.90
N GLN A 842 -20.01 -7.38 -24.67
CA GLN A 842 -20.27 -6.51 -23.52
C GLN A 842 -19.20 -5.43 -23.32
N GLN A 843 -17.92 -5.74 -23.53
CA GLN A 843 -16.84 -4.77 -23.30
C GLN A 843 -16.58 -3.84 -24.47
N LEU A 844 -16.66 -4.36 -25.70
CA LEU A 844 -16.37 -3.59 -26.93
C LEU A 844 -17.53 -2.73 -27.38
N TYR A 845 -18.75 -3.26 -27.36
CA TYR A 845 -19.91 -2.57 -27.91
C TYR A 845 -20.62 -1.64 -26.92
N TRP A 846 -20.65 -2.00 -25.64
CA TRP A 846 -21.24 -1.13 -24.62
C TRP A 846 -20.39 0.11 -24.32
N GLY A 847 -19.09 0.05 -24.55
CA GLY A 847 -18.15 1.16 -24.34
C GLY A 847 -17.93 2.04 -25.55
N GLU A 848 -18.71 1.90 -26.63
CA GLU A 848 -18.47 2.64 -27.88
C GLU A 848 -17.02 2.56 -28.38
N GLY A 849 -16.41 1.37 -28.30
CA GLY A 849 -14.99 1.15 -28.58
C GLY A 849 -14.03 1.58 -27.45
N LYS A 850 -14.54 2.08 -26.32
CA LYS A 850 -13.72 2.40 -25.14
C LYS A 850 -13.56 1.15 -24.29
N VAL A 851 -12.42 0.50 -24.39
CA VAL A 851 -12.09 -0.64 -23.54
C VAL A 851 -11.61 -0.15 -22.19
N PHE A 852 -12.24 -0.62 -21.11
CA PHE A 852 -11.84 -0.29 -19.77
C PHE A 852 -11.12 -1.48 -19.10
N LEU A 853 -9.81 -1.35 -18.90
CA LEU A 853 -8.93 -2.22 -18.08
C LEU A 853 -8.94 -3.73 -18.39
N PRO A 854 -8.07 -4.53 -17.74
CA PRO A 854 -7.74 -5.90 -18.14
C PRO A 854 -8.84 -6.93 -17.83
N ASP A 855 -10.10 -6.59 -18.11
CA ASP A 855 -11.19 -7.53 -17.97
C ASP A 855 -11.24 -8.55 -19.12
N LEU A 856 -10.48 -8.29 -20.20
CA LEU A 856 -10.35 -9.20 -21.37
C LEU A 856 -9.37 -10.36 -21.10
N ARG A 857 -9.59 -11.16 -20.07
CA ARG A 857 -8.86 -12.41 -19.87
C ARG A 857 -9.70 -13.56 -20.41
N THR A 858 -9.47 -13.91 -21.66
CA THR A 858 -10.20 -14.97 -22.33
C THR A 858 -9.25 -16.11 -22.74
N TYR A 859 -9.78 -17.29 -22.95
CA TYR A 859 -8.98 -18.41 -23.45
C TYR A 859 -8.53 -18.17 -24.89
N THR A 860 -9.30 -17.41 -25.69
CA THR A 860 -8.93 -17.00 -27.04
C THR A 860 -7.59 -16.27 -27.04
N LEU A 861 -7.39 -15.29 -26.14
CA LEU A 861 -6.10 -14.60 -25.98
C LEU A 861 -4.96 -15.56 -25.71
N LYS A 862 -5.18 -16.57 -24.87
CA LYS A 862 -4.16 -17.58 -24.55
C LYS A 862 -3.78 -18.42 -25.77
N VAL A 863 -4.75 -18.86 -26.54
CA VAL A 863 -4.54 -19.64 -27.77
C VAL A 863 -3.78 -18.79 -28.79
N GLU A 864 -4.20 -17.56 -29.04
CA GLU A 864 -3.53 -16.68 -30.00
C GLU A 864 -2.11 -16.28 -29.54
N ALA A 865 -1.89 -16.07 -28.26
CA ALA A 865 -0.55 -15.84 -27.74
C ALA A 865 0.37 -17.06 -27.93
N MET A 866 -0.13 -18.29 -27.70
CA MET A 866 0.62 -19.50 -27.94
C MET A 866 0.95 -19.69 -29.45
N ARG A 867 0.00 -19.36 -30.33
CA ARG A 867 0.20 -19.37 -31.77
C ARG A 867 1.26 -18.34 -32.20
N ALA A 868 1.17 -17.10 -31.71
CA ALA A 868 2.15 -16.05 -32.00
C ALA A 868 3.56 -16.39 -31.51
N LEU A 869 3.67 -17.17 -30.43
CA LEU A 869 4.94 -17.68 -29.92
C LEU A 869 5.47 -18.94 -30.67
N GLY A 870 4.76 -19.44 -31.68
CA GLY A 870 5.14 -20.65 -32.41
C GLY A 870 5.02 -21.94 -31.56
N MET A 871 4.16 -21.93 -30.55
CA MET A 871 3.88 -23.08 -29.69
C MET A 871 2.70 -23.91 -30.21
N LEU A 872 1.97 -23.39 -31.20
CA LEU A 872 0.85 -24.01 -31.90
C LEU A 872 1.09 -24.00 -33.39
#